data_e4cf604ae2f4626c41d69d39babff784
#
_entry.id   e4cf604ae2f4626c41d69d39babff784
#
_cell.length_a   1.000
_cell.length_b   1.000
_cell.length_c   1.000
_cell.angle_alpha   90.00
_cell.angle_beta   90.00
_cell.angle_gamma   90.00
#
_symmetry.space_group_name_H-M   'P 1'
#
loop_
_entity.id
_entity.type
_entity.pdbx_description
1 polymer ?
#
loop_
_entity_poly.entity_id
_entity_poly.type
_entity_poly.pdbx_seq_one_letter_code
_entity_poly.pdbx_strand_id
1 'polypeptide(L)'
;MPSIAGGGRGRLFAAHRGAIWWLRRRQHRPFSSLAGGGRRGDAPHLPVLIVGAGPVGLYLSFLLTKFGIKCAVIEKNVEFTRHPRAHFINNRTMEIFRKLDGLAGDIERSQPPVDLWRKFVYCTSLSGSVLGSVDHMKQEDFDKVISPISVAHFSQYKLVDLLLKKLEGIGFQTCFPSEIGNSTQDVGLESKILMGHECTSLQQTDEGILIGTSVNNGGRILERKLHCGMLLGTDGARSTVRELAGISMEGERDLQKLVSVHFLSRDLGRYLSSQRPGMLFFVFNPGAIGVLVAHDLEHGEFVLQIPFYPPQQMFEEFSAKVCEQIIVKLVGWEPADVQVLDIKPWAMHAEVAEKYISCNNRVVLVGDAAHRFPPAGGFGMNTGVQDAHNLAWKLGLMLNGVASPSILQTYESERRPVAIFNTELSVDNFKAAMSIPASLGLDPTVANSVHQVINRSLGSIIPRNVQKAVLEGLFSIGRAQVSDYILNEKNPLGSLRLARLRSILDEGKSLQLQFPAEDLGFCYEEGALVAEHCSQKTRKGVKLKHSKRASREYIPSAKVGSRLPHMLVRALPASSEGVLSTLDLVSMDKLEFVLIIAPLKESYEVARATLKVADEFKLSVKVCVMWPQGSADVEVEESRSELAPWTTYVNVEELPRVSGNSWWEMCRISRKNIILVRPDEHIAWRTEWDMVRDADSEVVFGGVNISVLFFFFELLRT
;
A
#
# COMPACT_ATOMS: atom_id res chain seq x y z
N MET A 1 -48.04 -8.04 42.67
CA MET A 1 -47.89 -6.67 43.18
C MET A 1 -47.07 -6.68 44.43
N PRO A 2 -46.07 -5.81 44.61
CA PRO A 2 -45.99 -4.45 44.12
C PRO A 2 -44.75 -4.13 43.28
N SER A 3 -44.88 -3.05 42.56
CA SER A 3 -43.97 -2.18 41.83
C SER A 3 -42.67 -1.80 42.53
N ILE A 4 -41.58 -1.70 41.81
CA ILE A 4 -40.55 -0.65 42.02
C ILE A 4 -39.99 -0.24 40.66
N ALA A 5 -40.17 1.02 40.31
CA ALA A 5 -39.55 1.73 39.22
C ALA A 5 -38.25 2.38 39.70
N GLY A 6 -37.30 2.60 38.79
CA GLY A 6 -36.31 3.66 38.93
C GLY A 6 -34.88 3.21 39.14
N GLY A 7 -33.99 3.61 38.22
CA GLY A 7 -32.56 3.76 38.51
C GLY A 7 -31.57 2.99 37.64
N GLY A 8 -31.49 3.30 36.37
CA GLY A 8 -30.48 2.70 35.46
C GLY A 8 -29.63 3.67 34.64
N ARG A 9 -29.54 4.95 35.04
CA ARG A 9 -28.74 5.95 34.27
C ARG A 9 -27.40 6.39 34.93
N GLY A 10 -27.09 5.89 36.13
CA GLY A 10 -25.94 6.37 36.91
C GLY A 10 -24.63 5.56 36.86
N ARG A 11 -24.63 4.37 36.22
CA ARG A 11 -23.43 3.48 36.31
C ARG A 11 -22.47 3.50 35.12
N LEU A 12 -22.81 4.08 33.98
CA LEU A 12 -21.93 4.17 32.83
C LEU A 12 -20.91 5.33 32.93
N PHE A 13 -21.24 6.39 33.66
CA PHE A 13 -20.32 7.53 33.87
C PHE A 13 -19.23 7.28 34.93
N ALA A 14 -19.43 6.36 35.87
CA ALA A 14 -18.46 6.05 36.91
C ALA A 14 -17.26 5.22 36.38
N ALA A 15 -17.44 4.44 35.32
CA ALA A 15 -16.36 3.64 34.71
C ALA A 15 -15.35 4.51 33.93
N HIS A 16 -15.80 5.62 33.34
CA HIS A 16 -14.90 6.54 32.62
C HIS A 16 -14.05 7.42 33.53
N ARG A 17 -14.56 7.82 34.68
CA ARG A 17 -13.76 8.58 35.68
C ARG A 17 -12.65 7.73 36.33
N GLY A 18 -12.83 6.43 36.44
CA GLY A 18 -11.79 5.52 36.94
C GLY A 18 -10.61 5.33 35.99
N ALA A 19 -10.85 5.29 34.69
CA ALA A 19 -9.79 5.14 33.67
C ALA A 19 -8.92 6.40 33.56
N ILE A 20 -9.50 7.59 33.68
CA ILE A 20 -8.79 8.88 33.64
C ILE A 20 -7.89 9.06 34.88
N TRP A 21 -8.28 8.53 36.01
CA TRP A 21 -7.50 8.65 37.25
C TRP A 21 -6.25 7.77 37.25
N TRP A 22 -6.26 6.64 36.55
CA TRP A 22 -5.11 5.73 36.41
C TRP A 22 -4.04 6.26 35.46
N LEU A 23 -4.40 7.03 34.42
CA LEU A 23 -3.50 7.61 33.43
C LEU A 23 -2.68 8.79 33.96
N ARG A 24 -3.17 9.49 34.99
CA ARG A 24 -2.45 10.65 35.60
C ARG A 24 -1.20 10.32 36.45
N ARG A 25 -0.84 9.04 36.64
CA ARG A 25 0.27 8.67 37.55
C ARG A 25 1.53 8.14 36.87
N ARG A 26 1.61 8.08 35.56
CA ARG A 26 2.89 7.84 34.86
C ARG A 26 3.42 9.17 34.33
N GLN A 27 4.33 9.79 35.06
CA GLN A 27 5.19 10.86 34.55
C GLN A 27 6.11 10.27 33.47
N HIS A 28 5.65 10.32 32.21
CA HIS A 28 6.54 10.12 31.08
C HIS A 28 7.31 11.42 30.86
N ARG A 29 8.64 11.36 30.84
CA ARG A 29 9.47 12.47 30.38
C ARG A 29 9.10 12.79 28.94
N PRO A 30 8.84 14.04 28.57
CA PRO A 30 8.46 14.38 27.21
C PRO A 30 9.59 14.05 26.25
N PHE A 31 9.23 13.47 25.10
CA PHE A 31 10.13 13.18 23.97
C PHE A 31 10.84 14.44 23.43
N SER A 32 10.32 15.64 23.77
CA SER A 32 10.86 16.95 23.40
C SER A 32 12.27 17.25 23.93
N SER A 33 12.82 16.43 24.83
CA SER A 33 14.24 16.58 25.24
C SER A 33 15.23 16.11 24.15
N LEU A 34 14.75 15.55 23.04
CA LEU A 34 15.58 15.08 21.91
C LEU A 34 15.82 16.16 20.83
N ALA A 35 15.09 17.28 20.89
CA ALA A 35 15.30 18.43 20.02
C ALA A 35 16.07 19.54 20.75
N GLY A 36 17.39 19.46 20.76
CA GLY A 36 18.25 20.61 21.07
C GLY A 36 18.51 20.90 22.56
N GLY A 37 19.45 20.16 23.15
CA GLY A 37 20.02 20.41 24.46
C GLY A 37 21.14 19.44 24.76
N GLY A 38 22.00 19.15 23.79
CA GLY A 38 23.13 18.22 23.94
C GLY A 38 24.14 18.73 24.96
N ARG A 39 24.44 17.94 26.01
CA ARG A 39 25.67 18.06 26.77
C ARG A 39 26.82 17.79 25.79
N ARG A 40 27.87 18.61 25.82
CA ARG A 40 29.09 18.41 25.04
C ARG A 40 29.63 17.01 25.33
N GLY A 41 29.47 16.07 24.36
CA GLY A 41 30.01 14.71 24.47
C GLY A 41 29.15 13.62 23.77
N ASP A 42 27.88 13.87 23.48
CA ASP A 42 27.01 12.86 22.87
C ASP A 42 27.17 12.82 21.35
N ALA A 43 27.30 11.61 20.80
CA ALA A 43 27.29 11.39 19.35
C ALA A 43 25.99 11.96 18.75
N PRO A 44 26.00 12.54 17.54
CA PRO A 44 24.83 13.13 16.93
C PRO A 44 23.77 12.04 16.74
N HIS A 45 22.65 12.20 17.45
CA HIS A 45 21.55 11.26 17.47
C HIS A 45 20.64 11.52 16.28
N LEU A 46 20.54 10.56 15.35
CA LEU A 46 19.63 10.62 14.23
C LEU A 46 18.18 10.40 14.67
N PRO A 47 17.22 11.32 14.42
CA PRO A 47 15.83 11.12 14.83
C PRO A 47 15.23 9.83 14.26
N VAL A 48 15.40 9.56 12.97
CA VAL A 48 14.84 8.39 12.27
C VAL A 48 15.87 7.74 11.39
N LEU A 49 16.01 6.42 11.52
CA LEU A 49 16.78 5.58 10.58
C LEU A 49 15.84 4.59 9.88
N ILE A 50 15.91 4.56 8.55
CA ILE A 50 15.12 3.68 7.70
C ILE A 50 16.03 2.57 7.18
N VAL A 51 15.63 1.31 7.32
CA VAL A 51 16.37 0.15 6.81
C VAL A 51 15.68 -0.37 5.56
N GLY A 52 16.35 -0.25 4.40
CA GLY A 52 15.86 -0.65 3.10
C GLY A 52 15.51 0.53 2.20
N ALA A 53 16.21 0.67 1.07
CA ALA A 53 16.00 1.68 0.03
C ALA A 53 15.09 1.19 -1.12
N GLY A 54 14.08 0.40 -0.79
CA GLY A 54 12.99 0.05 -1.71
C GLY A 54 11.99 1.21 -1.87
N PRO A 55 10.95 1.07 -2.74
CA PRO A 55 9.96 2.12 -2.98
C PRO A 55 9.32 2.65 -1.69
N VAL A 56 9.04 1.77 -0.74
CA VAL A 56 8.39 2.12 0.54
C VAL A 56 9.32 2.97 1.42
N GLY A 57 10.59 2.57 1.56
CA GLY A 57 11.57 3.30 2.35
C GLY A 57 11.92 4.67 1.75
N LEU A 58 12.11 4.74 0.43
CA LEU A 58 12.37 6.00 -0.28
C LEU A 58 11.16 6.95 -0.22
N TYR A 59 9.94 6.41 -0.39
CA TYR A 59 8.72 7.21 -0.25
C TYR A 59 8.57 7.75 1.19
N LEU A 60 8.79 6.91 2.19
CA LEU A 60 8.71 7.31 3.60
C LEU A 60 9.75 8.37 3.95
N SER A 61 11.00 8.24 3.47
CA SER A 61 12.06 9.25 3.69
C SER A 61 11.71 10.59 3.04
N PHE A 62 11.08 10.57 1.85
CA PHE A 62 10.59 11.78 1.19
C PHE A 62 9.54 12.50 2.05
N LEU A 63 8.51 11.78 2.53
CA LEU A 63 7.46 12.35 3.36
C LEU A 63 7.99 12.92 4.69
N LEU A 64 8.84 12.17 5.39
CA LEU A 64 9.42 12.63 6.65
C LEU A 64 10.22 13.92 6.46
N THR A 65 10.99 14.01 5.37
CA THR A 65 11.76 15.21 5.04
C THR A 65 10.85 16.40 4.73
N LYS A 66 9.76 16.19 3.97
CA LYS A 66 8.74 17.23 3.73
C LYS A 66 8.10 17.73 5.03
N PHE A 67 7.94 16.85 6.03
CA PHE A 67 7.46 17.22 7.37
C PHE A 67 8.55 17.78 8.30
N GLY A 68 9.75 18.04 7.79
CA GLY A 68 10.87 18.60 8.54
C GLY A 68 11.57 17.61 9.48
N ILE A 69 11.33 16.30 9.32
CA ILE A 69 11.95 15.27 10.13
C ILE A 69 13.24 14.78 9.46
N LYS A 70 14.34 14.91 10.20
CA LYS A 70 15.65 14.43 9.77
C LYS A 70 15.71 12.90 9.79
N CYS A 71 16.09 12.29 8.68
CA CYS A 71 16.22 10.85 8.55
C CYS A 71 17.39 10.46 7.66
N ALA A 72 17.80 9.20 7.77
CA ALA A 72 18.73 8.55 6.85
C ALA A 72 18.18 7.19 6.43
N VAL A 73 18.66 6.68 5.30
CA VAL A 73 18.31 5.36 4.77
C VAL A 73 19.57 4.51 4.69
N ILE A 74 19.50 3.25 5.11
CA ILE A 74 20.55 2.26 4.84
C ILE A 74 20.03 1.17 3.91
N GLU A 75 20.86 0.72 2.97
CA GLU A 75 20.56 -0.35 2.02
C GLU A 75 21.73 -1.35 2.01
N LYS A 76 21.42 -2.63 2.15
CA LYS A 76 22.42 -3.71 2.19
C LYS A 76 23.14 -3.95 0.86
N ASN A 77 22.45 -3.69 -0.26
CA ASN A 77 23.04 -3.84 -1.57
C ASN A 77 23.93 -2.63 -1.89
N VAL A 78 24.98 -2.86 -2.64
CA VAL A 78 25.85 -1.78 -3.14
C VAL A 78 25.28 -1.05 -4.34
N GLU A 79 24.28 -1.65 -5.00
CA GLU A 79 23.56 -1.09 -6.14
C GLU A 79 22.05 -1.34 -5.99
N PHE A 80 21.24 -0.47 -6.58
CA PHE A 80 19.80 -0.69 -6.64
C PHE A 80 19.49 -1.87 -7.57
N THR A 81 18.54 -2.72 -7.13
CA THR A 81 18.13 -3.87 -7.94
C THR A 81 17.45 -3.44 -9.23
N ARG A 82 17.91 -3.99 -10.34
CA ARG A 82 17.27 -3.80 -11.65
C ARG A 82 16.42 -5.00 -12.07
N HIS A 83 16.40 -6.06 -11.27
CA HIS A 83 15.49 -7.18 -11.50
C HIS A 83 14.04 -6.73 -11.31
N PRO A 84 13.22 -6.71 -12.36
CA PRO A 84 11.84 -6.25 -12.27
C PRO A 84 11.02 -7.17 -11.35
N ARG A 85 10.14 -6.56 -10.54
CA ARG A 85 9.26 -7.26 -9.60
C ARG A 85 7.83 -6.81 -9.79
N ALA A 86 7.31 -5.97 -8.87
CA ALA A 86 6.00 -5.36 -9.01
C ALA A 86 5.99 -4.36 -10.19
N HIS A 87 4.84 -4.26 -10.85
CA HIS A 87 4.67 -3.39 -12.02
C HIS A 87 3.26 -2.77 -12.11
N PHE A 88 2.37 -3.12 -11.21
CA PHE A 88 1.02 -2.57 -11.17
C PHE A 88 0.86 -1.59 -10.01
N ILE A 89 0.43 -0.37 -10.33
CA ILE A 89 0.13 0.68 -9.36
C ILE A 89 -1.37 0.96 -9.41
N ASN A 90 -2.08 0.72 -8.30
CA ASN A 90 -3.52 0.90 -8.22
C ASN A 90 -3.93 2.38 -8.07
N ASN A 91 -5.23 2.67 -8.23
CA ASN A 91 -5.76 4.03 -8.16
C ASN A 91 -5.37 4.73 -6.86
N ARG A 92 -5.49 4.06 -5.71
CA ARG A 92 -5.17 4.65 -4.39
C ARG A 92 -3.71 5.11 -4.32
N THR A 93 -2.79 4.30 -4.80
CA THR A 93 -1.36 4.63 -4.80
C THR A 93 -1.07 5.75 -5.80
N MET A 94 -1.71 5.76 -6.96
CA MET A 94 -1.60 6.86 -7.92
C MET A 94 -2.18 8.17 -7.37
N GLU A 95 -3.30 8.15 -6.63
CA GLU A 95 -3.83 9.32 -5.92
C GLU A 95 -2.82 9.90 -4.92
N ILE A 96 -2.12 9.02 -4.19
CA ILE A 96 -1.07 9.40 -3.26
C ILE A 96 0.10 10.05 -4.03
N PHE A 97 0.54 9.44 -5.13
CA PHE A 97 1.66 9.94 -5.94
C PHE A 97 1.35 11.25 -6.69
N ARG A 98 0.08 11.58 -6.95
CA ARG A 98 -0.30 12.88 -7.53
C ARG A 98 0.26 14.06 -6.74
N LYS A 99 0.38 13.91 -5.43
CA LYS A 99 0.82 14.95 -4.52
C LYS A 99 2.35 15.05 -4.36
N LEU A 100 3.10 14.11 -4.93
CA LEU A 100 4.56 14.08 -4.85
C LEU A 100 5.19 14.81 -6.03
N ASP A 101 5.25 16.13 -5.98
CA ASP A 101 6.04 16.95 -6.91
C ASP A 101 5.98 16.45 -8.38
N GLY A 102 4.78 16.06 -8.85
CA GLY A 102 4.52 15.58 -10.20
C GLY A 102 4.85 14.09 -10.47
N LEU A 103 5.14 13.29 -9.45
CA LEU A 103 5.51 11.86 -9.62
C LEU A 103 4.47 11.06 -10.42
N ALA A 104 3.18 11.23 -10.14
CA ALA A 104 2.14 10.52 -10.88
C ALA A 104 2.15 10.88 -12.38
N GLY A 105 2.35 12.16 -12.71
CA GLY A 105 2.50 12.61 -14.10
C GLY A 105 3.76 12.06 -14.77
N ASP A 106 4.86 11.90 -14.02
CA ASP A 106 6.08 11.26 -14.53
C ASP A 106 5.83 9.79 -14.86
N ILE A 107 5.07 9.08 -14.01
CA ILE A 107 4.66 7.69 -14.21
C ILE A 107 3.75 7.58 -15.45
N GLU A 108 2.70 8.41 -15.55
CA GLU A 108 1.76 8.39 -16.67
C GLU A 108 2.45 8.64 -18.01
N ARG A 109 3.40 9.57 -18.07
CA ARG A 109 4.17 9.84 -19.29
C ARG A 109 5.14 8.73 -19.68
N SER A 110 5.62 7.97 -18.72
CA SER A 110 6.66 6.95 -18.90
C SER A 110 6.10 5.52 -18.98
N GLN A 111 4.82 5.32 -18.72
CA GLN A 111 4.20 4.00 -18.84
C GLN A 111 3.91 3.65 -20.30
N PRO A 112 3.86 2.36 -20.66
CA PRO A 112 3.45 1.94 -21.98
C PRO A 112 1.97 2.26 -22.26
N PRO A 113 1.54 2.37 -23.54
CA PRO A 113 0.15 2.55 -23.90
C PRO A 113 -0.76 1.48 -23.27
N VAL A 114 -1.91 1.92 -22.73
CA VAL A 114 -2.87 1.04 -22.02
C VAL A 114 -3.27 -0.19 -22.85
N ASP A 115 -3.42 -0.04 -24.15
CA ASP A 115 -3.83 -1.14 -25.04
C ASP A 115 -2.86 -2.32 -25.06
N LEU A 116 -1.60 -2.11 -24.67
CA LEU A 116 -0.61 -3.17 -24.58
C LEU A 116 -0.71 -3.99 -23.29
N TRP A 117 -1.14 -3.40 -22.15
CA TRP A 117 -1.14 -4.08 -20.85
C TRP A 117 -2.54 -4.29 -20.24
N ARG A 118 -3.59 -3.78 -20.87
CA ARG A 118 -4.97 -3.92 -20.39
C ARG A 118 -5.48 -5.36 -20.34
N LYS A 119 -4.90 -6.27 -21.16
CA LYS A 119 -5.36 -7.66 -21.29
C LYS A 119 -4.38 -8.65 -20.70
N PHE A 120 -4.92 -9.63 -19.96
CA PHE A 120 -4.22 -10.87 -19.67
C PHE A 120 -4.52 -11.90 -20.76
N VAL A 121 -3.50 -12.43 -21.40
CA VAL A 121 -3.62 -13.36 -22.52
C VAL A 121 -3.24 -14.77 -22.11
N TYR A 122 -4.12 -15.73 -22.35
CA TYR A 122 -3.89 -17.15 -22.13
C TYR A 122 -3.63 -17.82 -23.47
N CYS A 123 -2.51 -18.52 -23.64
CA CYS A 123 -2.09 -19.09 -24.92
C CYS A 123 -1.30 -20.38 -24.77
N THR A 124 -1.14 -21.15 -25.87
CA THR A 124 -0.29 -22.36 -25.91
C THR A 124 1.19 -22.03 -26.09
N SER A 125 1.49 -20.94 -26.79
CA SER A 125 2.79 -20.26 -26.88
C SER A 125 2.54 -18.83 -27.32
N LEU A 126 3.55 -17.94 -27.28
CA LEU A 126 3.35 -16.58 -27.73
C LEU A 126 3.03 -16.49 -29.23
N SER A 127 3.56 -17.41 -30.04
CA SER A 127 3.21 -17.53 -31.46
C SER A 127 2.08 -18.51 -31.74
N GLY A 128 1.66 -19.29 -30.74
CA GLY A 128 0.63 -20.32 -30.87
C GLY A 128 -0.80 -19.83 -30.71
N SER A 129 -1.70 -20.76 -30.39
CA SER A 129 -3.13 -20.48 -30.26
C SER A 129 -3.44 -19.65 -29.01
N VAL A 130 -4.27 -18.61 -29.16
CA VAL A 130 -4.88 -17.89 -28.04
C VAL A 130 -6.05 -18.72 -27.51
N LEU A 131 -5.97 -19.10 -26.24
CA LEU A 131 -7.02 -19.84 -25.56
C LEU A 131 -8.13 -18.92 -25.06
N GLY A 132 -7.76 -17.69 -24.71
CA GLY A 132 -8.68 -16.64 -24.26
C GLY A 132 -7.93 -15.43 -23.73
N SER A 133 -8.65 -14.36 -23.41
CA SER A 133 -8.10 -13.17 -22.76
C SER A 133 -9.11 -12.51 -21.84
N VAL A 134 -8.64 -11.79 -20.85
CA VAL A 134 -9.45 -10.96 -19.95
C VAL A 134 -9.00 -9.52 -20.09
N ASP A 135 -9.95 -8.66 -20.43
CA ASP A 135 -9.72 -7.21 -20.47
C ASP A 135 -10.05 -6.61 -19.10
N HIS A 136 -9.04 -6.05 -18.43
CA HIS A 136 -9.18 -5.44 -17.10
C HIS A 136 -9.44 -3.94 -17.15
N MET A 137 -9.48 -3.35 -18.36
CA MET A 137 -9.54 -1.91 -18.57
C MET A 137 -10.68 -1.56 -19.53
N LYS A 138 -11.86 -2.17 -19.35
CA LYS A 138 -13.04 -1.81 -20.14
C LYS A 138 -13.47 -0.40 -19.82
N GLN A 139 -13.81 0.40 -20.83
CA GLN A 139 -14.22 1.80 -20.66
C GLN A 139 -15.38 1.94 -19.67
N GLU A 140 -16.34 1.03 -19.72
CA GLU A 140 -17.49 1.00 -18.81
C GLU A 140 -17.11 0.85 -17.33
N ASP A 141 -15.98 0.21 -17.04
CA ASP A 141 -15.48 0.04 -15.67
C ASP A 141 -14.69 1.28 -15.22
N PHE A 142 -13.98 1.95 -16.14
CA PHE A 142 -13.28 3.21 -15.85
C PHE A 142 -14.25 4.35 -15.51
N ASP A 143 -15.33 4.47 -16.26
CA ASP A 143 -16.31 5.54 -16.05
C ASP A 143 -16.98 5.45 -14.67
N LYS A 144 -16.96 4.27 -14.04
CA LYS A 144 -17.47 4.03 -12.69
C LYS A 144 -16.46 4.35 -11.60
N VAL A 145 -15.16 4.39 -11.91
CA VAL A 145 -14.12 4.67 -10.89
C VAL A 145 -14.08 6.17 -10.63
N ILE A 146 -14.47 6.57 -9.42
CA ILE A 146 -14.43 7.96 -8.97
C ILE A 146 -13.07 8.25 -8.36
N SER A 147 -12.10 8.52 -9.23
CA SER A 147 -10.72 8.90 -8.87
C SER A 147 -10.21 9.97 -9.84
N PRO A 148 -9.36 10.91 -9.40
CA PRO A 148 -8.76 11.92 -10.27
C PRO A 148 -7.68 11.36 -11.21
N ILE A 149 -7.30 10.09 -11.04
CA ILE A 149 -6.20 9.45 -11.78
C ILE A 149 -6.44 7.96 -11.95
N SER A 150 -5.96 7.40 -13.05
CA SER A 150 -6.07 5.97 -13.36
C SER A 150 -4.95 5.15 -12.71
N VAL A 151 -5.10 3.83 -12.78
CA VAL A 151 -4.04 2.86 -12.47
C VAL A 151 -2.90 2.95 -13.47
N ALA A 152 -1.72 2.44 -13.11
CA ALA A 152 -0.56 2.45 -14.00
C ALA A 152 0.16 1.10 -14.06
N HIS A 153 0.76 0.81 -15.21
CA HIS A 153 1.72 -0.26 -15.40
C HIS A 153 3.13 0.34 -15.41
N PHE A 154 3.83 0.20 -14.28
CA PHE A 154 5.14 0.82 -14.11
C PHE A 154 6.02 -0.01 -13.20
N SER A 155 7.18 -0.44 -13.71
CA SER A 155 8.09 -1.33 -12.98
C SER A 155 8.64 -0.71 -11.69
N GLN A 156 8.70 -1.51 -10.64
CA GLN A 156 9.19 -1.09 -9.32
C GLN A 156 10.58 -0.43 -9.37
N TYR A 157 11.52 -0.94 -10.17
CA TYR A 157 12.86 -0.35 -10.25
C TYR A 157 12.84 1.04 -10.92
N LYS A 158 11.99 1.24 -11.95
CA LYS A 158 11.78 2.56 -12.57
C LYS A 158 11.14 3.55 -11.57
N LEU A 159 10.24 3.07 -10.71
CA LEU A 159 9.67 3.87 -9.61
C LEU A 159 10.76 4.27 -8.59
N VAL A 160 11.68 3.36 -8.26
CA VAL A 160 12.84 3.68 -7.40
C VAL A 160 13.69 4.79 -8.02
N ASP A 161 13.99 4.71 -9.32
CA ASP A 161 14.76 5.74 -10.02
C ASP A 161 14.06 7.12 -9.98
N LEU A 162 12.73 7.16 -10.13
CA LEU A 162 11.96 8.41 -9.99
C LEU A 162 11.97 8.95 -8.55
N LEU A 163 11.78 8.09 -7.56
CA LEU A 163 11.82 8.48 -6.14
C LEU A 163 13.19 9.00 -5.73
N LEU A 164 14.27 8.41 -6.22
CA LEU A 164 15.64 8.89 -5.99
C LEU A 164 15.83 10.29 -6.55
N LYS A 165 15.38 10.57 -7.77
CA LYS A 165 15.43 11.92 -8.36
C LYS A 165 14.64 12.95 -7.52
N LYS A 166 13.46 12.56 -6.98
CA LYS A 166 12.68 13.44 -6.09
C LYS A 166 13.42 13.69 -4.77
N LEU A 167 14.06 12.67 -4.21
CA LEU A 167 14.87 12.78 -2.98
C LEU A 167 16.11 13.65 -3.20
N GLU A 168 16.82 13.49 -4.30
CA GLU A 168 17.95 14.36 -4.69
C GLU A 168 17.49 15.82 -4.78
N GLY A 169 16.31 16.08 -5.36
CA GLY A 169 15.71 17.41 -5.45
C GLY A 169 15.44 18.09 -4.11
N ILE A 170 15.33 17.32 -3.01
CA ILE A 170 15.15 17.82 -1.64
C ILE A 170 16.41 17.63 -0.76
N GLY A 171 17.56 17.37 -1.37
CA GLY A 171 18.87 17.38 -0.71
C GLY A 171 19.39 16.03 -0.21
N PHE A 172 18.75 14.90 -0.56
CA PHE A 172 19.32 13.59 -0.28
C PHE A 172 20.51 13.28 -1.18
N GLN A 173 21.47 12.57 -0.59
CA GLN A 173 22.67 12.11 -1.29
C GLN A 173 22.79 10.58 -1.15
N THR A 174 23.00 9.91 -2.28
CA THR A 174 23.37 8.48 -2.28
C THR A 174 24.87 8.36 -2.05
N CYS A 175 25.27 7.62 -1.01
CA CYS A 175 26.66 7.42 -0.63
C CYS A 175 27.04 5.93 -0.79
N PHE A 176 28.11 5.66 -1.49
CA PHE A 176 28.62 4.31 -1.72
C PHE A 176 29.74 3.96 -0.70
N PRO A 177 29.96 2.66 -0.43
CA PRO A 177 30.98 2.23 0.54
C PRO A 177 32.38 2.81 0.27
N SER A 178 32.77 3.01 -1.00
CA SER A 178 34.04 3.58 -1.41
C SER A 178 34.23 5.05 -1.02
N GLU A 179 33.14 5.78 -0.82
CA GLU A 179 33.13 7.21 -0.48
C GLU A 179 33.16 7.45 1.04
N ILE A 180 32.83 6.39 1.79
CA ILE A 180 32.78 6.46 3.25
C ILE A 180 34.19 6.22 3.78
N GLY A 181 34.87 7.32 4.15
CA GLY A 181 36.19 7.25 4.77
C GLY A 181 36.20 6.43 6.06
N ASN A 182 37.39 6.11 6.58
CA ASN A 182 37.62 5.35 7.82
C ASN A 182 37.06 6.03 9.11
N SER A 183 36.32 7.12 8.99
CA SER A 183 35.75 7.84 10.12
C SER A 183 34.58 7.02 10.71
N THR A 184 34.77 6.55 11.92
CA THR A 184 33.77 5.85 12.74
C THR A 184 32.71 6.80 13.34
N GLN A 185 32.78 8.10 13.04
CA GLN A 185 31.90 9.10 13.62
C GLN A 185 30.67 9.33 12.73
N ASP A 186 29.51 9.25 13.33
CA ASP A 186 28.18 9.40 12.70
C ASP A 186 27.80 10.86 12.38
N VAL A 187 28.76 11.73 12.23
CA VAL A 187 28.52 13.16 11.95
C VAL A 187 28.00 13.34 10.53
N GLY A 188 26.81 13.90 10.40
CA GLY A 188 26.24 14.31 9.11
C GLY A 188 25.61 13.18 8.28
N LEU A 189 24.97 12.21 8.93
CA LEU A 189 24.22 11.13 8.26
C LEU A 189 22.84 11.58 7.70
N GLU A 190 22.34 12.72 8.16
CA GLU A 190 21.06 13.27 7.76
C GLU A 190 20.97 13.43 6.24
N SER A 191 19.82 13.10 5.67
CA SER A 191 19.53 13.16 4.23
C SER A 191 20.50 12.32 3.37
N LYS A 192 20.93 11.16 3.89
CA LYS A 192 21.79 10.23 3.15
C LYS A 192 21.12 8.87 2.94
N ILE A 193 21.41 8.28 1.78
CA ILE A 193 21.13 6.89 1.47
C ILE A 193 22.47 6.16 1.45
N LEU A 194 22.72 5.34 2.47
CA LEU A 194 23.98 4.63 2.66
C LEU A 194 23.88 3.24 2.01
N MET A 195 24.48 3.08 0.84
CA MET A 195 24.53 1.81 0.13
C MET A 195 25.55 0.85 0.76
N GLY A 196 25.32 -0.46 0.60
CA GLY A 196 26.21 -1.50 1.11
C GLY A 196 26.21 -1.65 2.64
N HIS A 197 25.22 -1.10 3.36
CA HIS A 197 25.09 -1.18 4.82
C HIS A 197 24.02 -2.22 5.19
N GLU A 198 24.45 -3.39 5.62
CA GLU A 198 23.55 -4.44 6.11
C GLU A 198 23.35 -4.31 7.62
N CYS A 199 22.09 -4.24 8.08
CA CYS A 199 21.75 -4.27 9.49
C CYS A 199 22.02 -5.68 10.06
N THR A 200 22.85 -5.80 11.10
CA THR A 200 23.27 -7.09 11.68
C THR A 200 22.85 -7.28 13.14
N SER A 201 22.61 -6.19 13.87
CA SER A 201 22.16 -6.26 15.26
C SER A 201 21.28 -5.08 15.63
N LEU A 202 20.41 -5.28 16.62
CA LEU A 202 19.50 -4.29 17.13
C LEU A 202 19.51 -4.36 18.68
N GLN A 203 19.75 -3.23 19.33
CA GLN A 203 19.72 -3.11 20.76
C GLN A 203 18.91 -1.88 21.18
N GLN A 204 17.90 -2.09 22.00
CA GLN A 204 17.17 -0.99 22.62
C GLN A 204 18.01 -0.37 23.74
N THR A 205 18.08 0.97 23.77
CA THR A 205 18.70 1.77 24.83
C THR A 205 17.67 2.69 25.48
N ASP A 206 18.02 3.35 26.56
CA ASP A 206 17.12 4.33 27.19
C ASP A 206 16.82 5.52 26.26
N GLU A 207 17.78 5.89 25.44
CA GLU A 207 17.70 7.06 24.55
C GLU A 207 17.16 6.74 23.15
N GLY A 208 17.26 5.48 22.68
CA GLY A 208 16.86 5.12 21.32
C GLY A 208 17.13 3.67 20.97
N ILE A 209 17.51 3.48 19.72
CA ILE A 209 17.91 2.19 19.15
C ILE A 209 19.36 2.31 18.66
N LEU A 210 20.20 1.39 19.12
CA LEU A 210 21.54 1.18 18.61
C LEU A 210 21.51 0.00 17.65
N ILE A 211 21.93 0.21 16.41
CA ILE A 211 22.08 -0.87 15.43
C ILE A 211 23.55 -1.09 15.05
N GLY A 212 23.91 -2.35 14.87
CA GLY A 212 25.15 -2.72 14.21
C GLY A 212 24.90 -2.86 12.70
N THR A 213 25.85 -2.35 11.92
CA THR A 213 25.85 -2.52 10.47
C THR A 213 27.14 -3.10 9.99
N SER A 214 27.07 -4.00 9.00
CA SER A 214 28.21 -4.56 8.26
C SER A 214 28.29 -3.87 6.91
N VAL A 215 29.48 -3.35 6.57
CA VAL A 215 29.73 -2.65 5.31
C VAL A 215 30.85 -3.36 4.55
N ASN A 216 30.56 -3.84 3.35
CA ASN A 216 31.59 -4.45 2.50
C ASN A 216 32.23 -3.36 1.62
N ASN A 217 33.48 -3.01 1.93
CA ASN A 217 34.26 -2.06 1.13
C ASN A 217 35.43 -2.79 0.45
N GLY A 218 35.23 -3.18 -0.81
CA GLY A 218 36.28 -3.82 -1.62
C GLY A 218 36.80 -5.15 -1.05
N GLY A 219 35.98 -5.95 -0.39
CA GLY A 219 36.35 -7.22 0.25
C GLY A 219 36.73 -7.11 1.72
N ARG A 220 36.86 -5.88 2.27
CA ARG A 220 37.05 -5.64 3.70
C ARG A 220 35.70 -5.36 4.35
N ILE A 221 35.33 -6.17 5.33
CA ILE A 221 34.13 -5.96 6.15
C ILE A 221 34.46 -4.96 7.26
N LEU A 222 33.70 -3.86 7.32
CA LEU A 222 33.77 -2.86 8.36
C LEU A 222 32.48 -2.92 9.19
N GLU A 223 32.61 -3.01 10.49
CA GLU A 223 31.47 -2.91 11.41
C GLU A 223 31.30 -1.46 11.85
N ARG A 224 30.07 -0.97 11.79
CA ARG A 224 29.68 0.37 12.29
C ARG A 224 28.50 0.24 13.23
N LYS A 225 28.42 1.20 14.16
CA LYS A 225 27.27 1.33 15.07
C LYS A 225 26.57 2.66 14.75
N LEU A 226 25.26 2.60 14.53
CA LEU A 226 24.41 3.76 14.28
C LEU A 226 23.41 3.90 15.41
N HIS A 227 23.21 5.12 15.92
CA HIS A 227 22.27 5.41 16.98
C HIS A 227 21.12 6.27 16.46
N CYS A 228 19.87 5.86 16.68
CA CYS A 228 18.69 6.59 16.23
C CYS A 228 17.58 6.58 17.30
N GLY A 229 16.69 7.60 17.22
CA GLY A 229 15.49 7.66 18.06
C GLY A 229 14.46 6.62 17.68
N MET A 230 14.26 6.45 16.37
CA MET A 230 13.30 5.52 15.78
C MET A 230 13.97 4.72 14.65
N LEU A 231 13.65 3.43 14.58
CA LEU A 231 14.07 2.52 13.50
C LEU A 231 12.87 2.05 12.72
N LEU A 232 12.87 2.28 11.40
CA LEU A 232 11.80 1.88 10.51
C LEU A 232 12.29 0.75 9.59
N GLY A 233 11.72 -0.44 9.74
CA GLY A 233 12.03 -1.61 8.92
C GLY A 233 11.21 -1.61 7.63
N THR A 234 11.85 -1.24 6.51
CA THR A 234 11.30 -1.28 5.14
C THR A 234 12.10 -2.23 4.24
N ASP A 235 12.81 -3.17 4.88
CA ASP A 235 13.82 -4.07 4.31
C ASP A 235 13.23 -5.32 3.63
N GLY A 236 11.93 -5.27 3.36
CA GLY A 236 11.25 -6.20 2.48
C GLY A 236 10.92 -7.56 3.12
N ALA A 237 10.53 -8.52 2.29
CA ALA A 237 9.97 -9.80 2.71
C ALA A 237 10.89 -10.62 3.64
N ARG A 238 12.22 -10.49 3.48
CA ARG A 238 13.24 -11.13 4.35
C ARG A 238 13.80 -10.10 5.33
N SER A 239 12.91 -9.41 6.03
CA SER A 239 13.28 -8.31 6.95
C SER A 239 14.16 -8.79 8.09
N THR A 240 15.37 -8.29 8.14
CA THR A 240 16.32 -8.46 9.25
C THR A 240 15.84 -7.67 10.47
N VAL A 241 15.26 -6.47 10.27
CA VAL A 241 14.69 -5.67 11.37
C VAL A 241 13.59 -6.44 12.09
N ARG A 242 12.67 -7.09 11.35
CA ARG A 242 11.62 -7.91 11.93
C ARG A 242 12.19 -9.07 12.76
N GLU A 243 13.17 -9.80 12.22
CA GLU A 243 13.82 -10.94 12.89
C GLU A 243 14.54 -10.49 14.16
N LEU A 244 15.33 -9.41 14.11
CA LEU A 244 16.05 -8.85 15.24
C LEU A 244 15.11 -8.27 16.31
N ALA A 245 13.94 -7.77 15.91
CA ALA A 245 12.90 -7.31 16.84
C ALA A 245 12.08 -8.45 17.46
N GLY A 246 12.36 -9.71 17.10
CA GLY A 246 11.66 -10.89 17.60
C GLY A 246 10.19 -10.97 17.18
N ILE A 247 9.85 -10.44 16.00
CA ILE A 247 8.46 -10.41 15.49
C ILE A 247 8.26 -11.57 14.52
N SER A 248 7.27 -12.43 14.81
CA SER A 248 6.91 -13.56 13.96
C SER A 248 5.92 -13.16 12.86
N MET A 249 5.83 -14.00 11.83
CA MET A 249 4.85 -13.89 10.75
C MET A 249 3.77 -14.97 10.93
N GLU A 250 2.52 -14.57 10.74
CA GLU A 250 1.33 -15.43 10.81
C GLU A 250 0.73 -15.59 9.40
N GLY A 251 0.35 -16.82 9.03
CA GLY A 251 -0.28 -17.10 7.73
C GLY A 251 0.28 -18.34 7.02
N GLU A 252 0.09 -18.40 5.71
CA GLU A 252 0.47 -19.53 4.86
C GLU A 252 1.83 -19.28 4.19
N ARG A 253 2.77 -20.24 4.40
CA ARG A 253 4.11 -20.22 3.79
C ARG A 253 4.18 -21.16 2.60
N ASP A 254 5.07 -20.81 1.67
CA ASP A 254 5.44 -21.69 0.53
C ASP A 254 4.23 -22.17 -0.29
N LEU A 255 3.26 -21.27 -0.53
CA LEU A 255 2.09 -21.56 -1.37
C LEU A 255 2.49 -22.06 -2.75
N GLN A 256 3.53 -21.47 -3.33
CA GLN A 256 4.14 -21.89 -4.58
C GLN A 256 5.60 -21.43 -4.66
N LYS A 257 6.47 -22.25 -5.27
CA LYS A 257 7.85 -21.89 -5.56
C LYS A 257 8.03 -21.68 -7.05
N LEU A 258 8.70 -20.59 -7.40
CA LEU A 258 8.91 -20.14 -8.77
C LEU A 258 10.39 -19.82 -9.01
N VAL A 259 10.82 -20.00 -10.25
CA VAL A 259 12.06 -19.40 -10.75
C VAL A 259 11.67 -18.14 -11.53
N SER A 260 12.21 -16.99 -11.14
CA SER A 260 12.04 -15.71 -11.82
C SER A 260 13.26 -15.46 -12.71
N VAL A 261 13.05 -15.44 -14.03
CA VAL A 261 14.09 -15.26 -15.05
C VAL A 261 13.93 -13.87 -15.64
N HIS A 262 14.90 -13.00 -15.42
CA HIS A 262 14.99 -11.68 -16.04
C HIS A 262 15.85 -11.79 -17.30
N PHE A 263 15.32 -11.40 -18.45
CA PHE A 263 16.00 -11.50 -19.73
C PHE A 263 15.64 -10.37 -20.69
N LEU A 264 16.50 -10.16 -21.67
CA LEU A 264 16.28 -9.24 -22.78
C LEU A 264 16.07 -10.01 -24.09
N SER A 265 15.17 -9.48 -24.93
CA SER A 265 15.01 -9.86 -26.34
C SER A 265 14.23 -8.77 -27.08
N ARG A 266 14.90 -8.01 -27.92
CA ARG A 266 14.25 -6.99 -28.77
C ARG A 266 13.41 -7.61 -29.87
N ASP A 267 13.81 -8.79 -30.37
CA ASP A 267 13.02 -9.55 -31.34
C ASP A 267 11.64 -9.88 -30.76
N LEU A 268 11.60 -10.38 -29.53
CA LEU A 268 10.35 -10.66 -28.83
C LEU A 268 9.58 -9.37 -28.54
N GLY A 269 10.26 -8.29 -28.13
CA GLY A 269 9.61 -6.99 -27.91
C GLY A 269 8.91 -6.46 -29.15
N ARG A 270 9.57 -6.51 -30.32
CA ARG A 270 8.98 -6.12 -31.61
C ARG A 270 7.78 -7.00 -32.00
N TYR A 271 7.90 -8.32 -31.78
CA TYR A 271 6.81 -9.26 -32.02
C TYR A 271 5.58 -8.93 -31.18
N LEU A 272 5.75 -8.72 -29.86
CA LEU A 272 4.67 -8.42 -28.94
C LEU A 272 4.10 -6.99 -29.09
N SER A 273 4.83 -6.09 -29.74
CA SER A 273 4.30 -4.76 -30.05
C SER A 273 3.46 -4.73 -31.34
N SER A 274 3.72 -5.62 -32.30
CA SER A 274 3.11 -5.55 -33.64
C SER A 274 2.22 -6.74 -34.00
N GLN A 275 2.68 -7.97 -33.76
CA GLN A 275 1.99 -9.19 -34.20
C GLN A 275 1.04 -9.74 -33.13
N ARG A 276 1.42 -9.62 -31.87
CA ARG A 276 0.63 -10.07 -30.73
C ARG A 276 0.68 -9.06 -29.58
N PRO A 277 0.01 -7.92 -29.71
CA PRO A 277 0.04 -6.89 -28.69
C PRO A 277 -0.35 -7.42 -27.31
N GLY A 278 0.54 -7.22 -26.33
CA GLY A 278 0.32 -7.66 -24.97
C GLY A 278 1.59 -7.57 -24.10
N MET A 279 1.40 -7.47 -22.78
CA MET A 279 2.48 -7.40 -21.81
C MET A 279 2.40 -8.45 -20.70
N LEU A 280 1.27 -9.20 -20.60
CA LEU A 280 1.13 -10.29 -19.63
C LEU A 280 0.50 -11.51 -20.26
N PHE A 281 1.26 -12.60 -20.26
CA PHE A 281 0.88 -13.85 -20.91
C PHE A 281 0.99 -15.03 -19.94
N PHE A 282 -0.07 -15.83 -19.88
CA PHE A 282 -0.10 -17.13 -19.24
C PHE A 282 0.07 -18.18 -20.32
N VAL A 283 1.21 -18.85 -20.34
CA VAL A 283 1.57 -19.78 -21.41
C VAL A 283 1.48 -21.21 -20.91
N PHE A 284 0.67 -22.02 -21.57
CA PHE A 284 0.43 -23.43 -21.27
C PHE A 284 0.89 -24.30 -22.43
N ASN A 285 2.12 -24.75 -22.38
CA ASN A 285 2.77 -25.54 -23.44
C ASN A 285 3.10 -26.94 -22.93
N PRO A 286 3.01 -27.99 -23.76
CA PRO A 286 3.45 -29.35 -23.36
C PRO A 286 4.90 -29.42 -22.89
N GLY A 287 5.77 -28.56 -23.42
CA GLY A 287 7.18 -28.49 -23.08
C GLY A 287 7.50 -27.65 -21.84
N ALA A 288 6.66 -26.67 -21.50
CA ALA A 288 6.86 -25.75 -20.36
C ALA A 288 5.58 -24.99 -20.02
N ILE A 289 5.47 -24.53 -18.79
CA ILE A 289 4.41 -23.62 -18.33
C ILE A 289 5.08 -22.43 -17.68
N GLY A 290 4.55 -21.22 -17.96
CA GLY A 290 5.10 -20.02 -17.33
C GLY A 290 4.19 -18.81 -17.50
N VAL A 291 4.50 -17.78 -16.70
CA VAL A 291 3.89 -16.46 -16.82
C VAL A 291 4.95 -15.49 -17.30
N LEU A 292 4.73 -14.89 -18.47
CA LEU A 292 5.61 -13.87 -19.04
C LEU A 292 5.03 -12.50 -18.79
N VAL A 293 5.85 -11.62 -18.21
CA VAL A 293 5.54 -10.20 -18.04
C VAL A 293 6.55 -9.39 -18.83
N ALA A 294 6.08 -8.52 -19.71
CA ALA A 294 6.90 -7.50 -20.34
C ALA A 294 6.96 -6.28 -19.41
N HIS A 295 8.16 -5.79 -19.15
CA HIS A 295 8.42 -4.58 -18.38
C HIS A 295 8.77 -3.39 -19.26
N ASP A 296 9.34 -3.69 -20.44
CA ASP A 296 9.66 -2.71 -21.45
C ASP A 296 9.71 -3.40 -22.82
N LEU A 297 8.72 -3.14 -23.67
CA LEU A 297 8.65 -3.77 -25.00
C LEU A 297 9.64 -3.14 -25.99
N GLU A 298 9.94 -1.85 -25.84
CA GLU A 298 10.88 -1.13 -26.71
C GLU A 298 12.30 -1.64 -26.53
N HIS A 299 12.72 -1.82 -25.27
CA HIS A 299 14.03 -2.37 -24.93
C HIS A 299 14.06 -3.90 -24.91
N GLY A 300 12.88 -4.54 -25.02
CA GLY A 300 12.71 -5.99 -24.98
C GLY A 300 12.99 -6.59 -23.61
N GLU A 301 12.56 -5.95 -22.53
CA GLU A 301 12.79 -6.40 -21.15
C GLU A 301 11.62 -7.22 -20.61
N PHE A 302 11.94 -8.43 -20.15
CA PHE A 302 10.96 -9.41 -19.70
C PHE A 302 11.33 -10.09 -18.40
N VAL A 303 10.29 -10.52 -17.67
CA VAL A 303 10.40 -11.50 -16.59
C VAL A 303 9.53 -12.70 -16.91
N LEU A 304 10.14 -13.89 -16.87
CA LEU A 304 9.45 -15.16 -16.97
C LEU A 304 9.42 -15.84 -15.61
N GLN A 305 8.24 -16.19 -15.14
CA GLN A 305 8.04 -16.95 -13.90
C GLN A 305 7.69 -18.40 -14.24
N ILE A 306 8.52 -19.34 -13.74
CA ILE A 306 8.41 -20.77 -14.01
C ILE A 306 8.16 -21.50 -12.68
N PRO A 307 7.07 -22.26 -12.52
CA PRO A 307 6.86 -23.08 -11.31
C PRO A 307 7.90 -24.21 -11.24
N PHE A 308 8.43 -24.46 -10.04
CA PHE A 308 9.31 -25.60 -9.77
C PHE A 308 9.01 -26.25 -8.42
N TYR A 309 9.43 -27.49 -8.23
CA TYR A 309 8.98 -28.37 -7.14
C TYR A 309 10.16 -29.02 -6.41
N PRO A 310 10.79 -28.30 -5.45
CA PRO A 310 11.86 -28.90 -4.64
C PRO A 310 11.31 -29.90 -3.62
N PRO A 311 12.05 -30.95 -3.21
CA PRO A 311 13.48 -31.19 -3.52
C PRO A 311 13.72 -31.95 -4.82
N GLN A 312 12.70 -32.37 -5.57
CA GLN A 312 12.86 -33.15 -6.80
C GLN A 312 13.42 -32.31 -7.95
N GLN A 313 13.08 -31.05 -8.00
CA GLN A 313 13.70 -30.05 -8.87
C GLN A 313 14.50 -29.08 -8.00
N MET A 314 15.76 -28.88 -8.32
CA MET A 314 16.63 -27.97 -7.59
C MET A 314 16.77 -26.65 -8.36
N PHE A 315 16.89 -25.54 -7.64
CA PHE A 315 17.05 -24.22 -8.28
C PHE A 315 18.31 -24.18 -9.15
N GLU A 316 19.37 -24.84 -8.76
CA GLU A 316 20.66 -24.92 -9.45
C GLU A 316 20.57 -25.59 -10.84
N GLU A 317 19.47 -26.29 -11.13
CA GLU A 317 19.21 -26.88 -12.45
C GLU A 317 18.77 -25.84 -13.48
N PHE A 318 18.33 -24.65 -13.03
CA PHE A 318 17.89 -23.54 -13.88
C PHE A 318 19.08 -22.64 -14.26
N SER A 319 20.01 -23.19 -15.04
CA SER A 319 21.09 -22.39 -15.65
C SER A 319 20.54 -21.46 -16.73
N ALA A 320 21.33 -20.44 -17.13
CA ALA A 320 20.95 -19.53 -18.22
C ALA A 320 20.53 -20.29 -19.49
N LYS A 321 21.30 -21.31 -19.88
CA LYS A 321 21.02 -22.16 -21.05
C LYS A 321 19.70 -22.92 -20.92
N VAL A 322 19.37 -23.45 -19.74
CA VAL A 322 18.10 -24.12 -19.50
C VAL A 322 16.95 -23.13 -19.57
N CYS A 323 17.12 -21.95 -19.00
CA CYS A 323 16.12 -20.87 -19.06
C CYS A 323 15.89 -20.40 -20.50
N GLU A 324 16.95 -20.23 -21.31
CA GLU A 324 16.83 -19.90 -22.75
C GLU A 324 16.01 -20.97 -23.50
N GLN A 325 16.27 -22.26 -23.27
CA GLN A 325 15.48 -23.33 -23.87
C GLN A 325 14.01 -23.31 -23.45
N ILE A 326 13.72 -22.95 -22.20
CA ILE A 326 12.34 -22.79 -21.73
C ILE A 326 11.70 -21.58 -22.40
N ILE A 327 12.41 -20.46 -22.51
CA ILE A 327 11.94 -19.25 -23.21
C ILE A 327 11.55 -19.61 -24.66
N VAL A 328 12.43 -20.27 -25.41
CA VAL A 328 12.17 -20.69 -26.81
C VAL A 328 10.90 -21.54 -26.90
N LYS A 329 10.70 -22.50 -25.99
CA LYS A 329 9.48 -23.34 -25.94
C LYS A 329 8.23 -22.51 -25.70
N LEU A 330 8.27 -21.55 -24.78
CA LEU A 330 7.12 -20.72 -24.44
C LEU A 330 6.83 -19.64 -25.49
N VAL A 331 7.86 -19.13 -26.14
CA VAL A 331 7.74 -18.22 -27.28
C VAL A 331 7.16 -18.95 -28.50
N GLY A 332 7.58 -20.19 -28.76
CA GLY A 332 7.16 -21.02 -29.90
C GLY A 332 8.01 -20.84 -31.15
N TRP A 333 9.06 -20.04 -31.08
CA TRP A 333 10.13 -19.87 -32.06
C TRP A 333 11.41 -19.41 -31.33
N GLU A 334 12.54 -19.42 -31.98
CA GLU A 334 13.85 -19.06 -31.42
C GLU A 334 14.18 -17.59 -31.74
N PRO A 335 13.99 -16.63 -30.79
CA PRO A 335 14.47 -15.27 -30.97
C PRO A 335 16.00 -15.24 -31.04
N ALA A 336 16.57 -14.43 -31.97
CA ALA A 336 18.01 -14.43 -32.20
C ALA A 336 18.83 -13.73 -31.09
N ASP A 337 18.16 -12.96 -30.20
CA ASP A 337 18.81 -12.04 -29.29
C ASP A 337 18.43 -12.26 -27.79
N VAL A 338 18.08 -13.48 -27.41
CA VAL A 338 17.76 -13.77 -26.01
C VAL A 338 19.03 -13.66 -25.15
N GLN A 339 18.96 -12.80 -24.13
CA GLN A 339 20.01 -12.61 -23.15
C GLN A 339 19.45 -12.75 -21.74
N VAL A 340 19.75 -13.83 -21.06
CA VAL A 340 19.38 -14.04 -19.64
C VAL A 340 20.31 -13.20 -18.77
N LEU A 341 19.74 -12.24 -18.01
CA LEU A 341 20.47 -11.31 -17.14
C LEU A 341 20.58 -11.82 -15.72
N ASP A 342 19.49 -12.38 -15.17
CA ASP A 342 19.41 -12.76 -13.76
C ASP A 342 18.37 -13.86 -13.54
N ILE A 343 18.67 -14.80 -12.65
CA ILE A 343 17.78 -15.91 -12.30
C ILE A 343 17.67 -15.97 -10.79
N LYS A 344 16.46 -15.86 -10.25
CA LYS A 344 16.22 -15.85 -8.80
C LYS A 344 15.16 -16.86 -8.38
N PRO A 345 15.38 -17.59 -7.28
CA PRO A 345 14.30 -18.35 -6.65
C PRO A 345 13.35 -17.42 -5.94
N TRP A 346 12.08 -17.67 -6.07
CA TRP A 346 11.04 -16.92 -5.38
C TRP A 346 10.00 -17.86 -4.79
N ALA A 347 9.63 -17.63 -3.54
CA ALA A 347 8.59 -18.36 -2.86
C ALA A 347 7.42 -17.42 -2.54
N MET A 348 6.22 -17.87 -2.90
CA MET A 348 4.99 -17.17 -2.64
C MET A 348 4.51 -17.44 -1.22
N HIS A 349 4.25 -16.39 -0.47
CA HIS A 349 3.74 -16.44 0.90
C HIS A 349 2.49 -15.58 1.03
N ALA A 350 1.65 -15.91 2.01
CA ALA A 350 0.49 -15.14 2.42
C ALA A 350 0.56 -14.98 3.94
N GLU A 351 1.31 -13.97 4.41
CA GLU A 351 1.64 -13.81 5.83
C GLU A 351 1.57 -12.34 6.25
N VAL A 352 1.16 -12.11 7.50
CA VAL A 352 1.17 -10.79 8.15
C VAL A 352 1.92 -10.90 9.47
N ALA A 353 2.72 -9.89 9.83
CA ALA A 353 3.41 -9.85 11.12
C ALA A 353 2.40 -9.82 12.27
N GLU A 354 2.72 -10.54 13.36
CA GLU A 354 1.87 -10.59 14.58
C GLU A 354 1.67 -9.21 15.19
N LYS A 355 2.65 -8.32 15.02
CA LYS A 355 2.63 -6.91 15.40
C LYS A 355 3.51 -6.09 14.46
N TYR A 356 3.22 -4.80 14.34
CA TYR A 356 3.98 -3.86 13.50
C TYR A 356 4.95 -3.00 14.31
N ILE A 357 4.75 -2.94 15.61
CA ILE A 357 5.48 -2.05 16.52
C ILE A 357 6.14 -2.85 17.62
N SER A 358 7.39 -2.50 17.96
CA SER A 358 8.18 -3.15 19.02
C SER A 358 9.10 -2.14 19.72
N CYS A 359 9.86 -2.60 20.72
CA CYS A 359 10.88 -1.83 21.44
C CYS A 359 10.34 -0.48 21.97
N ASN A 360 9.24 -0.52 22.74
CA ASN A 360 8.60 0.66 23.32
C ASN A 360 8.25 1.73 22.26
N ASN A 361 7.64 1.32 21.16
CA ASN A 361 7.26 2.17 20.02
C ASN A 361 8.43 2.76 19.22
N ARG A 362 9.65 2.21 19.36
CA ARG A 362 10.84 2.73 18.67
C ARG A 362 11.22 1.96 17.42
N VAL A 363 10.67 0.76 17.21
CA VAL A 363 10.85 -0.06 16.00
C VAL A 363 9.51 -0.25 15.34
N VAL A 364 9.39 0.11 14.05
CA VAL A 364 8.15 0.01 13.28
C VAL A 364 8.43 -0.71 11.96
N LEU A 365 7.60 -1.72 11.63
CA LEU A 365 7.67 -2.45 10.36
C LEU A 365 6.72 -1.82 9.34
N VAL A 366 7.14 -1.74 8.08
CA VAL A 366 6.38 -1.10 6.98
C VAL A 366 6.51 -1.91 5.69
N GLY A 367 5.40 -2.09 4.99
CA GLY A 367 5.36 -2.81 3.72
C GLY A 367 5.71 -4.29 3.85
N ASP A 368 6.49 -4.84 2.91
CA ASP A 368 6.83 -6.26 2.87
C ASP A 368 7.59 -6.76 4.12
N ALA A 369 8.14 -5.88 4.94
CA ALA A 369 8.68 -6.24 6.25
C ALA A 369 7.57 -6.66 7.23
N ALA A 370 6.36 -6.11 7.09
CA ALA A 370 5.19 -6.38 7.92
C ALA A 370 4.21 -7.38 7.29
N HIS A 371 4.17 -7.53 5.96
CA HIS A 371 3.22 -8.40 5.27
C HIS A 371 3.74 -8.89 3.93
N ARG A 372 3.36 -10.09 3.54
CA ARG A 372 3.72 -10.72 2.26
C ARG A 372 2.46 -11.25 1.61
N PHE A 373 2.20 -10.84 0.37
CA PHE A 373 1.03 -11.25 -0.40
C PHE A 373 1.42 -12.09 -1.61
N PRO A 374 0.58 -13.04 -2.04
CA PRO A 374 0.61 -13.53 -3.41
C PRO A 374 0.57 -12.36 -4.42
N PRO A 375 1.22 -12.47 -5.59
CA PRO A 375 1.27 -11.37 -6.57
C PRO A 375 -0.08 -11.12 -7.25
N ALA A 376 -1.05 -11.99 -7.02
CA ALA A 376 -2.39 -11.94 -7.60
C ALA A 376 -3.16 -10.68 -7.15
N GLY A 377 -3.28 -9.70 -8.03
CA GLY A 377 -3.93 -8.41 -7.77
C GLY A 377 -2.99 -7.24 -7.47
N GLY A 378 -1.66 -7.48 -7.39
CA GLY A 378 -0.67 -6.40 -7.25
C GLY A 378 -0.70 -5.66 -5.91
N PHE A 379 -1.11 -6.30 -4.82
CA PHE A 379 -1.33 -5.63 -3.52
C PHE A 379 -0.05 -5.20 -2.80
N GLY A 380 1.08 -5.94 -2.92
CA GLY A 380 2.25 -5.77 -2.05
C GLY A 380 2.81 -4.35 -2.03
N MET A 381 3.32 -3.86 -3.15
CA MET A 381 3.90 -2.52 -3.27
C MET A 381 2.87 -1.43 -2.93
N ASN A 382 1.65 -1.57 -3.40
CA ASN A 382 0.57 -0.62 -3.17
C ASN A 382 0.22 -0.50 -1.67
N THR A 383 0.06 -1.62 -0.96
CA THR A 383 -0.20 -1.62 0.49
C THR A 383 0.97 -1.01 1.25
N GLY A 384 2.23 -1.31 0.86
CA GLY A 384 3.41 -0.75 1.51
C GLY A 384 3.54 0.77 1.34
N VAL A 385 3.20 1.33 0.18
CA VAL A 385 3.15 2.79 -0.03
C VAL A 385 2.07 3.42 0.85
N GLN A 386 0.90 2.80 0.95
CA GLN A 386 -0.18 3.26 1.82
C GLN A 386 0.17 3.17 3.30
N ASP A 387 0.94 2.15 3.72
CA ASP A 387 1.46 2.05 5.08
C ASP A 387 2.38 3.23 5.40
N ALA A 388 3.32 3.53 4.50
CA ALA A 388 4.24 4.66 4.65
C ALA A 388 3.47 6.00 4.71
N HIS A 389 2.43 6.15 3.89
CA HIS A 389 1.58 7.34 3.88
C HIS A 389 0.83 7.54 5.20
N ASN A 390 0.27 6.47 5.75
CA ASN A 390 -0.42 6.48 7.04
C ASN A 390 0.54 6.74 8.22
N LEU A 391 1.75 6.17 8.19
CA LEU A 391 2.73 6.29 9.26
C LEU A 391 3.40 7.67 9.31
N ALA A 392 3.71 8.25 8.14
CA ALA A 392 4.55 9.45 8.05
C ALA A 392 4.02 10.65 8.85
N TRP A 393 2.71 10.95 8.75
CA TRP A 393 2.11 12.07 9.46
C TRP A 393 2.07 11.83 10.99
N LYS A 394 1.87 10.58 11.41
CA LYS A 394 1.86 10.19 12.83
C LYS A 394 3.25 10.36 13.44
N LEU A 395 4.29 9.91 12.74
CA LEU A 395 5.69 10.18 13.11
C LEU A 395 5.98 11.68 13.13
N GLY A 396 5.50 12.41 12.13
CA GLY A 396 5.68 13.85 12.04
C GLY A 396 5.10 14.60 13.25
N LEU A 397 3.85 14.32 13.63
CA LEU A 397 3.23 14.93 14.82
C LEU A 397 3.96 14.53 16.12
N MET A 398 4.33 13.26 16.24
CA MET A 398 5.01 12.76 17.45
C MET A 398 6.40 13.39 17.60
N LEU A 399 7.21 13.38 16.53
CA LEU A 399 8.60 13.88 16.61
C LEU A 399 8.66 15.41 16.71
N ASN A 400 7.64 16.12 16.24
CA ASN A 400 7.48 17.56 16.49
C ASN A 400 6.89 17.87 17.88
N GLY A 401 6.64 16.86 18.71
CA GLY A 401 6.15 17.05 20.08
C GLY A 401 4.68 17.49 20.18
N VAL A 402 3.91 17.34 19.09
CA VAL A 402 2.48 17.66 19.03
C VAL A 402 1.64 16.48 19.52
N ALA A 403 2.02 15.25 19.13
CA ALA A 403 1.34 14.03 19.55
C ALA A 403 2.21 13.15 20.46
N SER A 404 1.56 12.33 21.27
CA SER A 404 2.19 11.33 22.12
C SER A 404 2.70 10.12 21.31
N PRO A 405 3.70 9.37 21.79
CA PRO A 405 4.15 8.12 21.18
C PRO A 405 3.05 7.07 21.02
N SER A 406 1.95 7.16 21.78
CA SER A 406 0.79 6.29 21.67
C SER A 406 0.07 6.39 20.31
N ILE A 407 0.23 7.52 19.60
CA ILE A 407 -0.33 7.68 18.24
C ILE A 407 0.14 6.58 17.29
N LEU A 408 1.35 6.05 17.48
CA LEU A 408 1.88 4.97 16.67
C LEU A 408 1.08 3.68 16.80
N GLN A 409 0.42 3.44 17.96
CA GLN A 409 -0.47 2.28 18.12
C GLN A 409 -1.62 2.31 17.09
N THR A 410 -2.05 3.53 16.70
CA THR A 410 -3.08 3.70 15.67
C THR A 410 -2.60 3.30 14.28
N TYR A 411 -1.30 3.32 13.99
CA TYR A 411 -0.75 2.77 12.75
C TYR A 411 -1.00 1.27 12.64
N GLU A 412 -0.72 0.53 13.70
CA GLU A 412 -0.93 -0.92 13.73
C GLU A 412 -2.43 -1.25 13.68
N SER A 413 -3.28 -0.60 14.49
CA SER A 413 -4.72 -0.86 14.52
C SER A 413 -5.43 -0.49 13.21
N GLU A 414 -4.90 0.47 12.44
CA GLU A 414 -5.43 0.84 11.12
C GLU A 414 -4.89 -0.06 10.00
N ARG A 415 -3.58 -0.32 9.97
CA ARG A 415 -2.94 -0.93 8.79
C ARG A 415 -2.86 -2.47 8.83
N ARG A 416 -2.72 -3.07 10.02
CA ARG A 416 -2.66 -4.53 10.14
C ARG A 416 -3.96 -5.21 9.68
N PRO A 417 -5.17 -4.73 10.04
CA PRO A 417 -6.42 -5.29 9.51
C PRO A 417 -6.54 -5.19 7.99
N VAL A 418 -6.09 -4.08 7.38
CA VAL A 418 -6.05 -3.93 5.92
C VAL A 418 -5.10 -4.96 5.28
N ALA A 419 -3.94 -5.20 5.88
CA ALA A 419 -3.01 -6.22 5.39
C ALA A 419 -3.58 -7.64 5.50
N ILE A 420 -4.27 -7.98 6.58
CA ILE A 420 -4.98 -9.27 6.74
C ILE A 420 -6.01 -9.43 5.63
N PHE A 421 -6.86 -8.42 5.43
CA PHE A 421 -7.88 -8.44 4.37
C PHE A 421 -7.27 -8.59 2.97
N ASN A 422 -6.21 -7.82 2.65
CA ASN A 422 -5.52 -7.91 1.36
C ASN A 422 -4.83 -9.26 1.18
N THR A 423 -4.35 -9.89 2.26
CA THR A 423 -3.81 -11.25 2.22
C THR A 423 -4.88 -12.26 1.81
N GLU A 424 -6.03 -12.23 2.45
CA GLU A 424 -7.17 -13.10 2.12
C GLU A 424 -7.63 -12.89 0.67
N LEU A 425 -7.79 -11.63 0.26
CA LEU A 425 -8.21 -11.26 -1.09
C LEU A 425 -7.21 -11.73 -2.16
N SER A 426 -5.90 -11.60 -1.90
CA SER A 426 -4.86 -12.05 -2.82
C SER A 426 -4.79 -13.57 -2.93
N VAL A 427 -5.02 -14.31 -1.84
CA VAL A 427 -5.13 -15.79 -1.84
C VAL A 427 -6.35 -16.24 -2.65
N ASP A 428 -7.49 -15.61 -2.47
CA ASP A 428 -8.71 -15.96 -3.22
C ASP A 428 -8.56 -15.63 -4.72
N ASN A 429 -7.91 -14.51 -5.04
CA ASN A 429 -7.60 -14.16 -6.42
C ASN A 429 -6.57 -15.13 -7.05
N PHE A 430 -5.59 -15.60 -6.27
CA PHE A 430 -4.67 -16.64 -6.70
C PHE A 430 -5.38 -17.97 -6.96
N LYS A 431 -6.30 -18.40 -6.08
CA LYS A 431 -7.14 -19.58 -6.31
C LYS A 431 -7.99 -19.44 -7.58
N ALA A 432 -8.53 -18.24 -7.83
CA ALA A 432 -9.25 -17.95 -9.07
C ALA A 432 -8.33 -18.07 -10.30
N ALA A 433 -7.09 -17.60 -10.22
CA ALA A 433 -6.09 -17.79 -11.29
C ALA A 433 -5.84 -19.28 -11.58
N MET A 434 -5.78 -20.12 -10.54
CA MET A 434 -5.54 -21.56 -10.66
C MET A 434 -6.73 -22.32 -11.29
N SER A 435 -7.92 -21.72 -11.35
CA SER A 435 -9.06 -22.33 -12.04
C SER A 435 -8.84 -22.51 -13.54
N ILE A 436 -7.99 -21.66 -14.16
CA ILE A 436 -7.65 -21.71 -15.58
C ILE A 436 -6.83 -22.99 -15.91
N PRO A 437 -5.64 -23.21 -15.35
CA PRO A 437 -4.91 -24.44 -15.61
C PRO A 437 -5.72 -25.69 -15.22
N ALA A 438 -6.51 -25.65 -14.14
CA ALA A 438 -7.39 -26.76 -13.77
C ALA A 438 -8.44 -27.08 -14.86
N SER A 439 -9.02 -26.07 -15.49
CA SER A 439 -9.97 -26.25 -16.61
C SER A 439 -9.32 -26.90 -17.84
N LEU A 440 -8.03 -26.67 -18.03
CA LEU A 440 -7.23 -27.24 -19.12
C LEU A 440 -6.71 -28.65 -18.82
N GLY A 441 -7.00 -29.20 -17.63
CA GLY A 441 -6.50 -30.51 -17.19
C GLY A 441 -5.11 -30.47 -16.51
N LEU A 442 -4.65 -29.25 -16.19
CA LEU A 442 -3.43 -29.00 -15.44
C LEU A 442 -3.81 -28.59 -14.00
N ASP A 443 -4.33 -29.50 -13.19
CA ASP A 443 -4.74 -29.13 -11.84
C ASP A 443 -3.51 -28.96 -10.93
N PRO A 444 -3.17 -27.71 -10.54
CA PRO A 444 -2.02 -27.46 -9.69
C PRO A 444 -2.19 -28.03 -8.28
N THR A 445 -3.42 -28.25 -7.83
CA THR A 445 -3.69 -28.84 -6.51
C THR A 445 -3.34 -30.31 -6.49
N VAL A 446 -3.59 -31.02 -7.59
CA VAL A 446 -3.15 -32.39 -7.78
C VAL A 446 -1.62 -32.47 -7.83
N ALA A 447 -0.98 -31.58 -8.59
CA ALA A 447 0.49 -31.53 -8.66
C ALA A 447 1.11 -31.27 -7.29
N ASN A 448 0.59 -30.31 -6.53
CA ASN A 448 1.05 -30.00 -5.17
C ASN A 448 0.73 -31.15 -4.18
N SER A 449 -0.44 -31.78 -4.29
CA SER A 449 -0.83 -32.90 -3.43
C SER A 449 0.06 -34.13 -3.68
N VAL A 450 0.28 -34.45 -4.95
CA VAL A 450 1.20 -35.53 -5.32
C VAL A 450 2.62 -35.25 -4.85
N HIS A 451 3.10 -34.03 -5.05
CA HIS A 451 4.40 -33.58 -4.56
C HIS A 451 4.51 -33.71 -3.02
N GLN A 452 3.47 -33.30 -2.27
CA GLN A 452 3.43 -33.43 -0.82
C GLN A 452 3.37 -34.89 -0.36
N VAL A 453 2.62 -35.78 -1.05
CA VAL A 453 2.56 -37.20 -0.75
C VAL A 453 3.90 -37.85 -1.02
N ILE A 454 4.55 -37.55 -2.13
CA ILE A 454 5.91 -38.06 -2.42
C ILE A 454 6.88 -37.64 -1.31
N ASN A 455 6.83 -36.39 -0.88
CA ASN A 455 7.74 -35.89 0.15
C ASN A 455 7.45 -36.48 1.54
N ARG A 456 6.18 -36.60 1.94
CA ARG A 456 5.80 -37.05 3.30
C ARG A 456 5.85 -38.57 3.46
N SER A 457 5.43 -39.31 2.44
CA SER A 457 5.22 -40.77 2.56
C SER A 457 6.32 -41.60 1.92
N LEU A 458 7.02 -41.08 0.91
CA LEU A 458 7.99 -41.82 0.13
C LEU A 458 9.41 -41.20 0.15
N GLY A 459 9.54 -39.99 0.72
CA GLY A 459 10.79 -39.22 0.67
C GLY A 459 12.00 -39.88 1.36
N SER A 460 11.77 -40.78 2.31
CA SER A 460 12.84 -41.53 3.01
C SER A 460 13.16 -42.90 2.38
N ILE A 461 12.29 -43.41 1.51
CA ILE A 461 12.36 -44.81 1.03
C ILE A 461 12.81 -44.87 -0.44
N ILE A 462 12.47 -43.87 -1.25
CA ILE A 462 12.74 -43.88 -2.70
C ILE A 462 13.90 -42.93 -3.04
N PRO A 463 14.90 -43.35 -3.85
CA PRO A 463 15.97 -42.48 -4.31
C PRO A 463 15.44 -41.24 -5.03
N ARG A 464 16.06 -40.05 -4.84
CA ARG A 464 15.64 -38.78 -5.42
C ARG A 464 15.46 -38.80 -6.93
N ASN A 465 16.33 -39.54 -7.65
CA ASN A 465 16.24 -39.66 -9.10
C ASN A 465 14.95 -40.35 -9.56
N VAL A 466 14.48 -41.33 -8.79
CA VAL A 466 13.21 -42.04 -9.08
C VAL A 466 12.02 -41.15 -8.74
N GLN A 467 12.08 -40.43 -7.62
CA GLN A 467 11.04 -39.44 -7.26
C GLN A 467 10.92 -38.35 -8.34
N LYS A 468 12.06 -37.86 -8.84
CA LYS A 468 12.11 -36.86 -9.93
C LYS A 468 11.49 -37.45 -11.21
N ALA A 469 11.86 -38.65 -11.62
CA ALA A 469 11.31 -39.31 -12.80
C ALA A 469 9.79 -39.53 -12.70
N VAL A 470 9.29 -39.92 -11.54
CA VAL A 470 7.84 -40.07 -11.29
C VAL A 470 7.13 -38.73 -11.38
N LEU A 471 7.68 -37.68 -10.77
CA LEU A 471 7.09 -36.33 -10.80
C LEU A 471 7.12 -35.76 -12.22
N GLU A 472 8.23 -35.88 -12.93
CA GLU A 472 8.35 -35.44 -14.32
C GLU A 472 7.41 -36.23 -15.26
N GLY A 473 7.25 -37.53 -15.01
CA GLY A 473 6.28 -38.34 -15.74
C GLY A 473 4.85 -37.88 -15.55
N LEU A 474 4.44 -37.60 -14.31
CA LEU A 474 3.11 -37.03 -13.99
C LEU A 474 2.90 -35.64 -14.60
N PHE A 475 3.90 -34.78 -14.52
CA PHE A 475 3.83 -33.47 -15.13
C PHE A 475 3.81 -33.51 -16.67
N SER A 476 4.54 -34.47 -17.26
CA SER A 476 4.52 -34.70 -18.70
C SER A 476 3.13 -35.16 -19.18
N ILE A 477 2.50 -36.08 -18.46
CA ILE A 477 1.12 -36.52 -18.73
C ILE A 477 0.15 -35.34 -18.58
N GLY A 478 0.27 -34.55 -17.52
CA GLY A 478 -0.53 -33.32 -17.34
C GLY A 478 -0.33 -32.34 -18.49
N ARG A 479 0.91 -32.02 -18.83
CA ARG A 479 1.24 -31.08 -19.91
C ARG A 479 0.84 -31.59 -21.29
N ALA A 480 0.85 -32.88 -21.54
CA ALA A 480 0.36 -33.44 -22.80
C ALA A 480 -1.12 -33.09 -23.08
N GLN A 481 -1.89 -32.83 -22.00
CA GLN A 481 -3.29 -32.42 -22.10
C GLN A 481 -3.50 -31.04 -22.74
N VAL A 482 -2.47 -30.19 -22.78
CA VAL A 482 -2.52 -28.86 -23.41
C VAL A 482 -1.88 -28.82 -24.80
N SER A 483 -1.63 -29.98 -25.40
CA SER A 483 -1.16 -30.06 -26.79
C SER A 483 -2.26 -29.57 -27.76
N ASP A 484 -1.87 -28.99 -28.91
CA ASP A 484 -2.80 -28.51 -29.96
C ASP A 484 -3.70 -29.62 -30.50
N TYR A 485 -3.25 -30.89 -30.38
CA TYR A 485 -4.06 -32.05 -30.75
C TYR A 485 -5.24 -32.29 -29.80
N ILE A 486 -5.06 -32.02 -28.49
CA ILE A 486 -6.09 -32.21 -27.47
C ILE A 486 -6.91 -30.93 -27.29
N LEU A 487 -6.28 -29.75 -27.21
CA LEU A 487 -6.94 -28.45 -27.10
C LEU A 487 -7.39 -27.91 -28.47
N ASN A 488 -8.20 -28.68 -29.14
CA ASN A 488 -8.76 -28.33 -30.45
C ASN A 488 -10.29 -28.42 -30.37
N GLU A 489 -10.99 -27.48 -30.96
CA GLU A 489 -12.48 -27.47 -31.01
C GLU A 489 -13.06 -28.69 -31.72
N LYS A 490 -12.29 -29.32 -32.61
CA LYS A 490 -12.68 -30.55 -33.30
C LYS A 490 -12.56 -31.79 -32.41
N ASN A 491 -11.84 -31.70 -31.31
CA ASN A 491 -11.71 -32.75 -30.29
C ASN A 491 -12.79 -32.56 -29.21
N PRO A 492 -13.68 -33.54 -28.94
CA PRO A 492 -14.73 -33.38 -27.93
C PRO A 492 -14.25 -32.96 -26.53
N LEU A 493 -13.13 -33.50 -26.08
CA LEU A 493 -12.52 -33.13 -24.82
C LEU A 493 -11.93 -31.71 -24.88
N GLY A 494 -11.31 -31.35 -25.98
CA GLY A 494 -10.78 -30.00 -26.18
C GLY A 494 -11.89 -28.96 -26.23
N SER A 495 -12.96 -29.21 -26.98
CA SER A 495 -14.14 -28.35 -27.06
C SER A 495 -14.76 -28.11 -25.69
N LEU A 496 -14.95 -29.16 -24.86
CA LEU A 496 -15.48 -29.04 -23.49
C LEU A 496 -14.58 -28.19 -22.60
N ARG A 497 -13.26 -28.38 -22.66
CA ARG A 497 -12.28 -27.64 -21.86
C ARG A 497 -12.23 -26.16 -22.27
N LEU A 498 -12.23 -25.87 -23.58
CA LEU A 498 -12.26 -24.52 -24.10
C LEU A 498 -13.57 -23.81 -23.75
N ALA A 499 -14.70 -24.51 -23.81
CA ALA A 499 -16.00 -23.97 -23.38
C ALA A 499 -15.97 -23.61 -21.88
N ARG A 500 -15.43 -24.51 -21.03
CA ARG A 500 -15.28 -24.24 -19.59
C ARG A 500 -14.34 -23.07 -19.33
N LEU A 501 -13.22 -22.98 -20.04
CA LEU A 501 -12.30 -21.86 -19.97
C LEU A 501 -12.99 -20.53 -20.29
N ARG A 502 -13.74 -20.47 -21.41
CA ARG A 502 -14.49 -19.29 -21.84
C ARG A 502 -15.51 -18.88 -20.75
N SER A 503 -16.28 -19.84 -20.21
CA SER A 503 -17.21 -19.55 -19.10
C SER A 503 -16.50 -18.93 -17.89
N ILE A 504 -15.31 -19.44 -17.50
CA ILE A 504 -14.52 -18.86 -16.39
C ILE A 504 -14.10 -17.42 -16.70
N LEU A 505 -13.66 -17.14 -17.93
CA LEU A 505 -13.21 -15.82 -18.37
C LEU A 505 -14.37 -14.82 -18.47
N ASP A 506 -15.47 -15.22 -19.10
CA ASP A 506 -16.66 -14.38 -19.35
C ASP A 506 -17.38 -14.04 -18.03
N GLU A 507 -17.44 -15.00 -17.09
CA GLU A 507 -18.01 -14.78 -15.77
C GLU A 507 -17.06 -14.01 -14.83
N GLY A 508 -15.87 -13.62 -15.28
CA GLY A 508 -14.85 -12.93 -14.49
C GLY A 508 -14.37 -13.75 -13.29
N LYS A 509 -14.40 -15.08 -13.34
CA LYS A 509 -13.95 -16.00 -12.28
C LYS A 509 -12.45 -16.34 -12.37
N SER A 510 -11.71 -15.68 -13.25
CA SER A 510 -10.25 -15.78 -13.38
C SER A 510 -9.53 -14.75 -12.53
N LEU A 511 -8.21 -14.71 -12.65
CA LEU A 511 -7.36 -13.68 -12.05
C LEU A 511 -7.89 -12.28 -12.37
N GLN A 512 -8.03 -11.46 -11.36
CA GLN A 512 -8.44 -10.06 -11.50
C GLN A 512 -7.26 -9.13 -11.17
N LEU A 513 -7.21 -7.98 -11.83
CA LEU A 513 -6.19 -6.95 -11.63
C LEU A 513 -6.71 -5.77 -10.81
N GLN A 514 -7.99 -5.39 -10.98
CA GLN A 514 -8.56 -4.21 -10.37
C GLN A 514 -9.57 -4.56 -9.29
N PHE A 515 -9.47 -3.82 -8.18
CA PHE A 515 -10.31 -3.95 -7.00
C PHE A 515 -10.73 -2.56 -6.49
N PRO A 516 -11.48 -1.76 -7.29
CA PRO A 516 -11.80 -0.37 -6.91
C PRO A 516 -12.57 -0.25 -5.60
N ALA A 517 -13.47 -1.19 -5.32
CA ALA A 517 -14.23 -1.20 -4.07
C ALA A 517 -13.32 -1.40 -2.85
N GLU A 518 -12.31 -2.25 -2.98
CA GLU A 518 -11.36 -2.57 -1.92
C GLU A 518 -10.22 -1.56 -1.86
N ASP A 519 -9.70 -1.11 -3.02
CA ASP A 519 -8.58 -0.17 -3.09
C ASP A 519 -8.99 1.25 -2.67
N LEU A 520 -10.14 1.73 -3.13
CA LEU A 520 -10.64 3.07 -2.85
C LEU A 520 -11.63 3.12 -1.68
N GLY A 521 -12.33 2.02 -1.42
CA GLY A 521 -13.45 1.96 -0.49
C GLY A 521 -13.13 1.36 0.88
N PHE A 522 -11.89 0.96 1.18
CA PHE A 522 -11.57 0.49 2.52
C PHE A 522 -11.75 1.59 3.57
N CYS A 523 -12.13 1.20 4.78
CA CYS A 523 -12.42 2.12 5.87
C CYS A 523 -11.75 1.61 7.14
N TYR A 524 -11.09 2.50 7.88
CA TYR A 524 -10.57 2.18 9.20
C TYR A 524 -11.72 2.14 10.21
N GLU A 525 -11.80 1.08 10.99
CA GLU A 525 -12.82 0.93 12.03
C GLU A 525 -12.33 1.44 13.39
N GLU A 526 -11.01 1.39 13.61
CA GLU A 526 -10.31 1.83 14.82
C GLU A 526 -9.04 2.59 14.42
N GLY A 527 -8.54 3.45 15.31
CA GLY A 527 -7.31 4.18 15.10
C GLY A 527 -7.38 5.63 15.53
N ALA A 528 -6.69 6.52 14.84
CA ALA A 528 -6.74 7.97 15.04
C ALA A 528 -8.06 8.56 14.49
N LEU A 529 -9.17 8.14 15.07
CA LEU A 529 -10.55 8.40 14.64
C LEU A 529 -11.44 8.65 15.84
N VAL A 530 -12.53 9.39 15.61
CA VAL A 530 -13.66 9.50 16.55
C VAL A 530 -14.79 8.61 16.05
N ALA A 531 -15.08 7.55 16.76
CA ALA A 531 -16.15 6.62 16.38
C ALA A 531 -17.50 7.34 16.26
N GLU A 532 -18.22 7.11 15.18
CA GLU A 532 -19.59 7.59 15.04
C GLU A 532 -20.48 6.93 16.11
N HIS A 533 -21.29 7.72 16.81
CA HIS A 533 -22.31 7.20 17.71
C HIS A 533 -23.44 6.57 16.88
N CYS A 534 -23.19 5.40 16.33
CA CYS A 534 -24.24 4.62 15.69
C CYS A 534 -25.09 3.97 16.81
N SER A 535 -26.39 4.22 16.80
CA SER A 535 -27.39 3.62 17.68
C SER A 535 -27.14 2.11 17.82
N GLN A 536 -27.12 1.61 19.06
CA GLN A 536 -26.67 0.29 19.54
C GLN A 536 -27.25 -0.97 18.86
N LYS A 537 -27.85 -0.90 17.67
CA LYS A 537 -28.51 -2.03 17.00
C LYS A 537 -27.66 -2.83 16.02
N THR A 538 -26.42 -2.47 15.76
CA THR A 538 -25.57 -3.16 14.77
C THR A 538 -24.21 -3.65 15.31
N ARG A 539 -24.02 -3.77 16.63
CA ARG A 539 -22.86 -4.44 17.23
C ARG A 539 -23.00 -5.97 17.25
N LYS A 540 -23.32 -6.60 16.16
CA LYS A 540 -22.92 -7.99 15.90
C LYS A 540 -21.91 -7.91 14.79
N GLY A 541 -20.66 -8.28 15.13
CA GLY A 541 -19.52 -8.24 14.23
C GLY A 541 -19.91 -8.54 12.80
N VAL A 542 -19.96 -7.52 11.99
CA VAL A 542 -19.88 -7.67 10.55
C VAL A 542 -18.42 -8.07 10.32
N LYS A 543 -18.12 -9.38 10.51
CA LYS A 543 -17.06 -9.97 9.71
C LYS A 543 -17.36 -9.46 8.31
N LEU A 544 -16.41 -8.77 7.69
CA LEU A 544 -16.43 -8.53 6.26
C LEU A 544 -16.64 -9.90 5.60
N LYS A 545 -17.91 -10.32 5.56
CA LYS A 545 -18.29 -11.52 4.84
C LYS A 545 -17.96 -11.13 3.42
N HIS A 546 -17.05 -11.86 2.80
CA HIS A 546 -16.96 -11.93 1.36
C HIS A 546 -18.37 -11.97 0.80
N SER A 547 -18.91 -10.81 0.48
CA SER A 547 -20.20 -10.70 -0.19
C SER A 547 -19.95 -11.38 -1.52
N LYS A 548 -20.62 -12.50 -1.70
CA LYS A 548 -20.66 -13.20 -2.98
C LYS A 548 -20.79 -12.13 -4.06
N ARG A 549 -19.69 -11.81 -4.78
CA ARG A 549 -19.61 -11.03 -6.02
C ARG A 549 -20.77 -10.02 -6.27
N ALA A 550 -21.15 -9.25 -5.26
CA ALA A 550 -22.01 -8.09 -5.45
C ALA A 550 -21.10 -6.91 -5.76
N SER A 551 -21.25 -6.36 -6.96
CA SER A 551 -20.68 -5.10 -7.45
C SER A 551 -19.30 -4.73 -6.88
N ARG A 552 -18.24 -4.91 -7.65
CA ARG A 552 -16.90 -4.36 -7.35
C ARG A 552 -16.84 -2.84 -7.55
N GLU A 553 -17.98 -2.18 -7.53
CA GLU A 553 -18.11 -0.76 -7.74
C GLU A 553 -17.74 0.01 -6.48
N TYR A 554 -16.83 0.95 -6.62
CA TYR A 554 -16.52 1.90 -5.55
C TYR A 554 -17.68 2.88 -5.37
N ILE A 555 -18.24 2.92 -4.18
CA ILE A 555 -19.29 3.87 -3.78
C ILE A 555 -18.65 4.89 -2.84
N PRO A 556 -18.56 6.19 -3.26
CA PRO A 556 -18.03 7.24 -2.41
C PRO A 556 -18.82 7.36 -1.10
N SER A 557 -18.09 7.55 0.00
CA SER A 557 -18.68 7.68 1.32
C SER A 557 -17.86 8.59 2.19
N ALA A 558 -18.48 9.52 2.89
CA ALA A 558 -17.85 10.36 3.89
C ALA A 558 -18.00 9.77 5.32
N LYS A 559 -17.92 8.46 5.49
CA LYS A 559 -17.87 7.82 6.81
C LYS A 559 -16.55 8.12 7.50
N VAL A 560 -16.57 8.17 8.83
CA VAL A 560 -15.34 8.20 9.63
C VAL A 560 -14.49 6.97 9.32
N GLY A 561 -13.19 7.17 9.10
CA GLY A 561 -12.25 6.13 8.70
C GLY A 561 -12.12 5.92 7.19
N SER A 562 -13.09 6.39 6.36
CA SER A 562 -12.95 6.37 4.90
C SER A 562 -12.07 7.51 4.42
N ARG A 563 -11.45 7.33 3.25
CA ARG A 563 -10.74 8.41 2.57
C ARG A 563 -11.72 9.41 1.97
N LEU A 564 -11.32 10.69 1.96
CA LEU A 564 -12.08 11.79 1.38
C LEU A 564 -12.45 11.47 -0.08
N PRO A 565 -13.75 11.47 -0.44
CA PRO A 565 -14.17 11.20 -1.81
C PRO A 565 -13.75 12.31 -2.79
N HIS A 566 -13.27 11.91 -3.97
CA HIS A 566 -12.90 12.82 -5.03
C HIS A 566 -14.11 13.51 -5.67
N MET A 567 -14.02 14.83 -5.83
CA MET A 567 -14.78 15.66 -6.76
C MET A 567 -13.87 16.77 -7.27
N LEU A 568 -14.13 17.26 -8.45
CA LEU A 568 -13.48 18.48 -8.95
C LEU A 568 -14.07 19.70 -8.25
N VAL A 569 -13.21 20.61 -7.83
CA VAL A 569 -13.56 21.88 -7.19
C VAL A 569 -12.74 23.01 -7.80
N ARG A 570 -13.24 24.24 -7.71
CA ARG A 570 -12.55 25.46 -8.13
C ARG A 570 -12.26 26.33 -6.91
N ALA A 571 -11.03 26.79 -6.74
CA ALA A 571 -10.69 27.75 -5.68
C ALA A 571 -11.36 29.11 -5.92
N LEU A 572 -11.84 29.76 -4.86
CA LEU A 572 -12.44 31.09 -4.90
C LEU A 572 -11.60 32.09 -4.10
N PRO A 573 -11.43 33.38 -4.54
CA PRO A 573 -11.90 33.88 -5.83
C PRO A 573 -11.23 33.17 -6.99
N ALA A 574 -11.90 33.09 -8.14
CA ALA A 574 -11.41 32.40 -9.32
C ALA A 574 -10.01 32.87 -9.70
N SER A 575 -8.99 32.23 -9.20
CA SER A 575 -7.59 32.45 -9.57
C SER A 575 -7.26 31.64 -10.82
N SER A 576 -6.19 31.99 -11.51
CA SER A 576 -5.66 31.26 -12.67
C SER A 576 -5.21 29.82 -12.35
N GLU A 577 -5.28 29.38 -11.11
CA GLU A 577 -4.79 28.08 -10.62
C GLU A 577 -5.73 26.91 -10.84
N GLY A 578 -6.70 27.02 -11.71
CA GLY A 578 -7.34 25.86 -12.28
C GLY A 578 -8.31 25.10 -11.36
N VAL A 579 -8.71 23.95 -11.86
CA VAL A 579 -9.60 22.98 -11.22
C VAL A 579 -8.78 22.01 -10.39
N LEU A 580 -9.17 21.78 -9.13
CA LEU A 580 -8.52 20.93 -8.15
C LEU A 580 -9.39 19.71 -7.84
N SER A 581 -8.80 18.68 -7.27
CA SER A 581 -9.53 17.60 -6.60
C SER A 581 -9.79 17.97 -5.14
N THR A 582 -10.90 17.50 -4.56
CA THR A 582 -11.10 17.58 -3.10
C THR A 582 -9.94 16.95 -2.31
N LEU A 583 -9.23 15.97 -2.88
CA LEU A 583 -8.03 15.38 -2.28
C LEU A 583 -6.87 16.39 -2.19
N ASP A 584 -6.81 17.39 -3.06
CA ASP A 584 -5.75 18.41 -3.08
C ASP A 584 -5.95 19.49 -1.99
N LEU A 585 -7.09 19.46 -1.29
CA LEU A 585 -7.34 20.33 -0.13
C LEU A 585 -6.41 20.01 1.04
N VAL A 586 -5.95 18.76 1.16
CA VAL A 586 -4.98 18.32 2.16
C VAL A 586 -3.57 18.51 1.60
N SER A 587 -2.72 19.26 2.30
CA SER A 587 -1.33 19.52 1.89
C SER A 587 -0.43 18.30 2.17
N MET A 588 0.56 18.05 1.28
CA MET A 588 1.61 17.05 1.53
C MET A 588 2.85 17.62 2.24
N ASP A 589 2.95 18.94 2.34
CA ASP A 589 4.11 19.61 2.93
C ASP A 589 3.86 20.03 4.38
N LYS A 590 2.61 19.87 4.84
CA LYS A 590 2.18 20.33 6.15
C LYS A 590 1.47 19.23 6.93
N LEU A 591 1.74 19.15 8.20
CA LEU A 591 0.98 18.33 9.15
C LEU A 591 -0.30 19.08 9.55
N GLU A 592 -1.22 19.22 8.60
CA GLU A 592 -2.42 20.03 8.71
C GLU A 592 -3.67 19.19 8.54
N PHE A 593 -4.63 19.36 9.45
CA PHE A 593 -5.97 18.81 9.31
C PHE A 593 -6.82 19.76 8.46
N VAL A 594 -7.84 19.23 7.78
CA VAL A 594 -8.77 20.06 6.99
C VAL A 594 -10.19 19.87 7.55
N LEU A 595 -10.82 20.97 7.93
CA LEU A 595 -12.21 21.00 8.36
C LEU A 595 -13.08 21.43 7.18
N ILE A 596 -13.87 20.51 6.62
CA ILE A 596 -14.77 20.80 5.51
C ILE A 596 -16.15 21.16 6.05
N ILE A 597 -16.66 22.32 5.64
CA ILE A 597 -17.98 22.85 6.01
C ILE A 597 -18.73 23.38 4.78
N ALA A 598 -20.05 23.41 4.85
CA ALA A 598 -20.86 24.22 3.94
C ALA A 598 -20.96 25.67 4.45
N PRO A 599 -21.24 26.66 3.58
CA PRO A 599 -21.38 28.06 3.96
C PRO A 599 -22.72 28.32 4.69
N LEU A 600 -22.80 27.85 5.94
CA LEU A 600 -23.93 27.99 6.83
C LEU A 600 -23.45 28.69 8.10
N LYS A 601 -24.23 29.60 8.65
CA LYS A 601 -23.88 30.36 9.86
C LYS A 601 -23.46 29.44 11.00
N GLU A 602 -24.20 28.38 11.21
CA GLU A 602 -23.96 27.38 12.25
C GLU A 602 -22.65 26.61 12.02
N SER A 603 -22.32 26.33 10.75
CA SER A 603 -21.08 25.67 10.39
C SER A 603 -19.86 26.55 10.69
N TYR A 604 -19.95 27.88 10.46
CA TYR A 604 -18.91 28.83 10.83
C TYR A 604 -18.72 28.92 12.35
N GLU A 605 -19.78 28.84 13.15
CA GLU A 605 -19.68 28.80 14.61
C GLU A 605 -18.85 27.59 15.08
N VAL A 606 -19.14 26.39 14.54
CA VAL A 606 -18.36 25.19 14.85
C VAL A 606 -16.93 25.29 14.35
N ALA A 607 -16.70 25.89 13.18
CA ALA A 607 -15.36 26.09 12.65
C ALA A 607 -14.51 27.00 13.54
N ARG A 608 -15.06 28.13 14.02
CA ARG A 608 -14.37 29.01 14.97
C ARG A 608 -14.02 28.29 16.29
N ALA A 609 -14.97 27.52 16.82
CA ALA A 609 -14.74 26.74 18.02
C ALA A 609 -13.64 25.68 17.81
N THR A 610 -13.64 25.02 16.65
CA THR A 610 -12.60 24.03 16.28
C THR A 610 -11.22 24.68 16.16
N LEU A 611 -11.12 25.82 15.49
CA LEU A 611 -9.85 26.55 15.34
C LEU A 611 -9.29 26.99 16.69
N LYS A 612 -10.16 27.49 17.60
CA LYS A 612 -9.74 27.89 18.95
C LYS A 612 -9.14 26.70 19.73
N VAL A 613 -9.78 25.54 19.67
CA VAL A 613 -9.25 24.33 20.35
C VAL A 613 -7.96 23.85 19.66
N ALA A 614 -7.90 23.88 18.34
CA ALA A 614 -6.69 23.50 17.61
C ALA A 614 -5.48 24.36 18.02
N ASP A 615 -5.68 25.68 18.21
CA ASP A 615 -4.65 26.60 18.70
C ASP A 615 -4.17 26.21 20.09
N GLU A 616 -5.06 25.82 21.03
CA GLU A 616 -4.69 25.35 22.38
C GLU A 616 -3.84 24.07 22.33
N PHE A 617 -4.11 23.17 21.38
CA PHE A 617 -3.36 21.94 21.17
C PHE A 617 -2.14 22.09 20.24
N LYS A 618 -1.91 23.28 19.68
CA LYS A 618 -0.86 23.57 18.68
C LYS A 618 -0.96 22.70 17.44
N LEU A 619 -2.18 22.37 17.03
CA LEU A 619 -2.49 21.64 15.83
C LEU A 619 -2.81 22.62 14.69
N SER A 620 -2.29 22.34 13.49
CA SER A 620 -2.66 23.09 12.30
C SER A 620 -3.99 22.56 11.76
N VAL A 621 -4.98 23.43 11.66
CA VAL A 621 -6.28 23.15 11.03
C VAL A 621 -6.58 24.23 10.01
N LYS A 622 -6.90 23.80 8.79
CA LYS A 622 -7.38 24.65 7.70
C LYS A 622 -8.87 24.43 7.49
N VAL A 623 -9.66 25.50 7.43
CA VAL A 623 -11.09 25.41 7.12
C VAL A 623 -11.28 25.44 5.60
N CYS A 624 -12.01 24.48 5.06
CA CYS A 624 -12.45 24.47 3.67
C CYS A 624 -13.96 24.73 3.63
N VAL A 625 -14.35 25.88 3.08
CA VAL A 625 -15.76 26.24 2.86
C VAL A 625 -16.14 25.81 1.45
N MET A 626 -17.03 24.82 1.35
CA MET A 626 -17.46 24.23 0.09
C MET A 626 -18.77 24.85 -0.38
N TRP A 627 -18.65 25.73 -1.37
CA TRP A 627 -19.74 26.48 -1.99
C TRP A 627 -20.43 25.67 -3.09
N PRO A 628 -21.75 25.81 -3.26
CA PRO A 628 -22.45 25.21 -4.39
C PRO A 628 -22.01 25.80 -5.73
N GLN A 629 -22.24 25.06 -6.81
CA GLN A 629 -21.96 25.54 -8.16
C GLN A 629 -22.70 26.86 -8.46
N GLY A 630 -22.00 27.83 -9.09
CA GLY A 630 -22.54 29.15 -9.45
C GLY A 630 -22.40 30.22 -8.38
N SER A 631 -21.60 29.99 -7.32
CA SER A 631 -21.37 30.92 -6.21
C SER A 631 -20.14 31.82 -6.39
N ALA A 632 -19.64 32.03 -7.60
CA ALA A 632 -18.27 32.44 -7.87
C ALA A 632 -17.82 33.82 -7.35
N ASP A 633 -18.70 34.83 -7.14
CA ASP A 633 -18.22 36.22 -6.97
C ASP A 633 -18.73 36.98 -5.74
N VAL A 634 -19.78 36.58 -5.05
CA VAL A 634 -20.47 37.41 -4.05
C VAL A 634 -20.14 37.07 -2.60
N GLU A 635 -19.67 35.85 -2.32
CA GLU A 635 -19.77 35.24 -0.98
C GLU A 635 -18.42 34.98 -0.28
N VAL A 636 -17.28 35.31 -0.91
CA VAL A 636 -15.92 35.17 -0.31
C VAL A 636 -15.73 36.12 0.89
N GLU A 637 -16.38 37.29 0.85
CA GLU A 637 -16.34 38.31 1.93
C GLU A 637 -17.05 37.77 3.19
N GLU A 638 -18.09 36.97 3.04
CA GLU A 638 -18.81 36.33 4.15
C GLU A 638 -17.87 35.39 4.94
N SER A 639 -17.17 34.50 4.27
CA SER A 639 -16.21 33.58 4.95
C SER A 639 -15.12 34.39 5.69
N ARG A 640 -14.68 35.50 5.13
CA ARG A 640 -13.68 36.38 5.77
C ARG A 640 -14.19 36.99 7.05
N SER A 641 -15.40 37.51 7.06
CA SER A 641 -16.01 38.10 8.24
C SER A 641 -16.34 37.05 9.31
N GLU A 642 -16.88 35.93 8.91
CA GLU A 642 -17.30 34.85 9.79
C GLU A 642 -16.14 34.08 10.44
N LEU A 643 -15.00 33.92 9.76
CA LEU A 643 -13.83 33.21 10.28
C LEU A 643 -12.78 34.10 10.93
N ALA A 644 -12.95 35.45 10.94
CA ALA A 644 -12.03 36.33 11.63
C ALA A 644 -11.89 35.96 13.13
N PRO A 645 -10.67 36.04 13.73
CA PRO A 645 -9.42 36.54 13.17
C PRO A 645 -8.58 35.52 12.37
N TRP A 646 -9.03 34.28 12.20
CA TRP A 646 -8.26 33.23 11.52
C TRP A 646 -8.22 33.47 10.00
N THR A 647 -7.06 33.21 9.42
CA THR A 647 -6.80 33.32 7.97
C THR A 647 -6.51 31.97 7.31
N THR A 648 -6.48 30.89 8.10
CA THR A 648 -6.21 29.53 7.63
C THR A 648 -7.47 28.87 7.07
N TYR A 649 -8.01 29.44 5.98
CA TYR A 649 -9.17 28.89 5.29
C TYR A 649 -9.03 29.00 3.77
N VAL A 650 -9.82 28.20 3.06
CA VAL A 650 -9.95 28.23 1.61
C VAL A 650 -11.43 28.10 1.25
N ASN A 651 -11.88 28.88 0.29
CA ASN A 651 -13.19 28.75 -0.33
C ASN A 651 -13.03 27.96 -1.63
N VAL A 652 -13.89 26.98 -1.84
CA VAL A 652 -13.95 26.21 -3.07
C VAL A 652 -15.39 26.06 -3.55
N GLU A 653 -15.57 26.10 -4.86
CA GLU A 653 -16.84 25.88 -5.54
C GLU A 653 -16.90 24.43 -6.03
N GLU A 654 -18.00 23.73 -5.78
CA GLU A 654 -18.26 22.39 -6.33
C GLU A 654 -18.36 22.45 -7.86
N LEU A 655 -17.72 21.48 -8.54
CA LEU A 655 -17.88 21.25 -9.97
C LEU A 655 -18.46 19.84 -10.19
N PRO A 656 -19.80 19.68 -10.08
CA PRO A 656 -20.42 18.37 -10.18
C PRO A 656 -20.20 17.76 -11.57
N ARG A 657 -20.07 16.44 -11.60
CA ARG A 657 -20.04 15.65 -12.85
C ARG A 657 -21.40 15.77 -13.55
N VAL A 658 -21.49 15.23 -14.75
CA VAL A 658 -22.69 15.23 -15.63
C VAL A 658 -23.99 14.80 -14.92
N SER A 659 -23.91 14.06 -13.80
CA SER A 659 -25.06 13.68 -12.97
C SER A 659 -25.69 14.83 -12.16
N GLY A 660 -25.04 15.99 -12.07
CA GLY A 660 -25.56 17.17 -11.34
C GLY A 660 -25.58 17.07 -9.82
N ASN A 661 -25.17 15.94 -9.21
CA ASN A 661 -25.17 15.78 -7.78
C ASN A 661 -24.04 16.59 -7.10
N SER A 662 -24.37 17.28 -6.01
CA SER A 662 -23.39 17.95 -5.16
C SER A 662 -22.46 16.91 -4.51
N TRP A 663 -21.28 17.35 -3.99
CA TRP A 663 -20.37 16.49 -3.25
C TRP A 663 -21.04 15.84 -2.03
N TRP A 664 -21.88 16.60 -1.34
CA TRP A 664 -22.66 16.14 -0.18
C TRP A 664 -23.60 15.00 -0.54
N GLU A 665 -24.36 15.16 -1.63
CA GLU A 665 -25.27 14.13 -2.14
C GLU A 665 -24.52 12.89 -2.62
N MET A 666 -23.41 13.08 -3.35
CA MET A 666 -22.55 11.98 -3.78
C MET A 666 -22.04 11.17 -2.57
N CYS A 667 -21.68 11.84 -1.49
CA CYS A 667 -21.24 11.22 -0.25
C CYS A 667 -22.40 10.71 0.63
N ARG A 668 -23.65 10.92 0.23
CA ARG A 668 -24.89 10.55 0.96
C ARG A 668 -24.96 11.18 2.34
N ILE A 669 -24.62 12.44 2.44
CA ILE A 669 -24.69 13.27 3.65
C ILE A 669 -25.35 14.60 3.35
N SER A 670 -25.81 15.30 4.40
CA SER A 670 -26.39 16.63 4.28
C SER A 670 -25.34 17.74 4.35
N ARG A 671 -25.64 18.95 3.89
CA ARG A 671 -24.80 20.14 4.05
C ARG A 671 -24.66 20.59 5.52
N LYS A 672 -25.43 20.01 6.43
CA LYS A 672 -25.28 20.22 7.87
C LYS A 672 -24.06 19.53 8.45
N ASN A 673 -23.49 18.57 7.72
CA ASN A 673 -22.33 17.84 8.18
C ASN A 673 -21.07 18.69 8.18
N ILE A 674 -20.25 18.48 9.19
CA ILE A 674 -18.94 19.04 9.40
C ILE A 674 -17.96 17.87 9.44
N ILE A 675 -16.88 17.94 8.68
CA ILE A 675 -15.99 16.83 8.46
C ILE A 675 -14.55 17.25 8.75
N LEU A 676 -13.89 16.56 9.67
CA LEU A 676 -12.45 16.73 9.92
C LEU A 676 -11.66 15.65 9.19
N VAL A 677 -10.75 16.09 8.34
CA VAL A 677 -9.89 15.25 7.50
C VAL A 677 -8.46 15.29 8.01
N ARG A 678 -7.82 14.13 8.12
CA ARG A 678 -6.43 13.93 8.55
C ARG A 678 -5.44 14.29 7.44
N PRO A 679 -4.13 14.45 7.79
CA PRO A 679 -3.08 14.68 6.80
C PRO A 679 -2.90 13.57 5.74
N ASP A 680 -3.42 12.36 5.99
CA ASP A 680 -3.45 11.23 5.04
C ASP A 680 -4.80 11.10 4.30
N GLU A 681 -5.55 12.18 4.22
CA GLU A 681 -6.86 12.32 3.56
C GLU A 681 -7.97 11.38 4.08
N HIS A 682 -7.80 10.79 5.25
CA HIS A 682 -8.87 10.01 5.90
C HIS A 682 -9.70 10.88 6.83
N ILE A 683 -10.99 10.61 6.87
CA ILE A 683 -11.95 11.34 7.70
C ILE A 683 -11.77 10.87 9.16
N ALA A 684 -11.29 11.78 10.02
CA ALA A 684 -11.09 11.52 11.43
C ALA A 684 -12.39 11.63 12.23
N TRP A 685 -13.25 12.57 11.84
CA TRP A 685 -14.48 12.87 12.54
C TRP A 685 -15.52 13.48 11.61
N ARG A 686 -16.79 13.23 11.92
CA ARG A 686 -17.94 13.81 11.24
C ARG A 686 -19.08 14.00 12.24
N THR A 687 -19.78 15.12 12.11
CA THR A 687 -21.00 15.41 12.87
C THR A 687 -21.94 16.30 12.09
N GLU A 688 -23.19 16.41 12.51
CA GLU A 688 -24.10 17.46 12.09
C GLU A 688 -24.06 18.62 13.10
N TRP A 689 -24.10 19.86 12.62
CA TRP A 689 -23.94 21.03 13.51
C TRP A 689 -25.04 21.13 14.57
N ASP A 690 -26.27 20.65 14.31
CA ASP A 690 -27.38 20.62 15.25
C ASP A 690 -27.10 19.67 16.44
N MET A 691 -26.44 18.54 16.19
CA MET A 691 -26.01 17.59 17.24
C MET A 691 -24.98 18.18 18.20
N VAL A 692 -24.22 19.17 17.76
CA VAL A 692 -23.17 19.82 18.57
C VAL A 692 -23.78 20.92 19.46
N ARG A 693 -24.93 21.49 19.07
CA ARG A 693 -25.65 22.53 19.85
C ARG A 693 -26.49 21.95 20.97
N ASP A 694 -27.09 20.76 20.78
CA ASP A 694 -28.09 20.19 21.68
C ASP A 694 -27.50 19.37 22.83
N ALA A 695 -26.18 19.19 22.89
CA ALA A 695 -25.57 18.35 23.94
C ALA A 695 -25.30 19.15 25.22
N ASP A 696 -25.95 18.78 26.31
CA ASP A 696 -25.69 19.21 27.68
C ASP A 696 -24.30 18.75 28.15
N SER A 697 -23.21 19.42 27.79
CA SER A 697 -21.88 18.99 28.16
C SER A 697 -20.94 20.09 28.67
N GLU A 698 -20.01 19.68 29.51
CA GLU A 698 -19.10 20.51 30.32
C GLU A 698 -18.08 21.37 29.53
N VAL A 699 -17.93 21.17 28.22
CA VAL A 699 -16.98 21.92 27.38
C VAL A 699 -17.73 22.68 26.29
N VAL A 700 -18.22 23.87 26.62
CA VAL A 700 -18.93 24.77 25.70
C VAL A 700 -18.02 25.92 25.31
N PHE A 701 -17.60 26.00 24.04
CA PHE A 701 -16.93 27.16 23.48
C PHE A 701 -17.95 27.98 22.66
N GLY A 702 -18.34 29.17 23.16
CA GLY A 702 -19.21 30.07 22.45
C GLY A 702 -20.60 29.50 22.12
N GLY A 703 -21.16 28.60 22.94
CA GLY A 703 -22.46 27.95 22.72
C GLY A 703 -22.42 26.67 21.88
N VAL A 704 -21.24 26.20 21.51
CA VAL A 704 -21.03 24.97 20.72
C VAL A 704 -20.32 23.92 21.56
N ASN A 705 -20.91 22.73 21.63
CA ASN A 705 -20.31 21.59 22.32
C ASN A 705 -19.32 20.85 21.43
N ILE A 706 -18.02 21.07 21.64
CA ILE A 706 -16.93 20.42 20.90
C ILE A 706 -16.16 19.42 21.76
N SER A 707 -16.76 18.94 22.82
CA SER A 707 -16.13 17.95 23.73
C SER A 707 -15.50 16.79 22.96
N VAL A 708 -16.16 16.31 21.92
CA VAL A 708 -15.69 15.19 21.10
C VAL A 708 -14.42 15.55 20.33
N LEU A 709 -14.33 16.77 19.78
CA LEU A 709 -13.11 17.25 19.14
C LEU A 709 -11.98 17.51 20.12
N PHE A 710 -12.32 18.06 21.30
CA PHE A 710 -11.39 18.23 22.39
C PHE A 710 -10.81 16.87 22.81
N PHE A 711 -11.63 15.86 23.01
CA PHE A 711 -11.19 14.50 23.33
C PHE A 711 -10.38 13.87 22.19
N PHE A 712 -10.69 14.13 20.93
CA PHE A 712 -9.88 13.66 19.81
C PHE A 712 -8.48 14.28 19.81
N PHE A 713 -8.39 15.60 19.97
CA PHE A 713 -7.11 16.29 20.06
C PHE A 713 -6.33 15.92 21.34
N GLU A 714 -7.03 15.68 22.45
CA GLU A 714 -6.44 15.13 23.66
C GLU A 714 -5.94 13.70 23.45
N LEU A 715 -6.68 12.85 22.70
CA LEU A 715 -6.25 11.49 22.34
C LEU A 715 -4.94 11.49 21.54
N LEU A 716 -4.74 12.47 20.67
CA LEU A 716 -3.46 12.62 19.96
C LEU A 716 -2.32 12.99 20.91
N ARG A 717 -2.62 13.61 22.06
CA ARG A 717 -1.66 14.14 23.01
C ARG A 717 -1.37 13.22 24.19
N THR A 718 -2.29 12.35 24.56
CA THR A 718 -2.15 11.34 25.62
C THR A 718 -1.67 9.99 25.08
#